data_aa4c3f18aad1e264ee3268312934943a
#
_entry.id   aa4c3f18aad1e264ee3268312934943a
#
_cell.length_a   1.000
_cell.length_b   1.000
_cell.length_c   1.000
_cell.angle_alpha   90.00
_cell.angle_beta   90.00
_cell.angle_gamma   90.00
#
_symmetry.space_group_name_H-M   'P 1'
#
loop_
_entity.id
_entity.type
_entity.pdbx_description
1 polymer ?
#
loop_
_entity_poly.entity_id
_entity_poly.type
_entity_poly.pdbx_seq_one_letter_code
_entity_poly.pdbx_strand_id
1 'polypeptide(L)'
;MQTSEIIWLIASTVVLFVLYGLARKHLAAKYLLLAVFLAINLVYLIWRTAFTLPTVGILSLILGILLLVTEWAGYLQSVVFTILSWKPFQRKIIPLSEFQELPTVDVYIATYNEPADLLRRTIAASQMMTYPKNKLKIYVCDDGRRADIRQLTESMGAYYLDRPDNKHQKAGNLNHAMTKTDGEIIVTMDADMVPRANFLERTLGYFTDEKVSFIQAPQVFYNADAFQYNLFFEDNITNEQDFFMRRLEEGKDRFNATMYVGSNALFRRSALEKIGGFATGVITEDMATGMLLQTNGQKTVFVNETLAVGLSPETYADLLKQRDRWCRGNIQVIRKWNPLTIKGLSFMQRLLYMDGIHYWFFGIYKMVYLLAPLLFLLFSIYSLQTDFTTLVMFWLPAFLSSQLAFRRMADNKRSTIWSHIYEVALAPYMAVSVLTELFFRKSIKFNVTRKGILNNRRHFLWRTSTPYVILLAMSIISLIMIGIDLYTPIQLYDSVDMLYINIFWVLYNAVALVMALIISVERPRFREAERFDVTLEAELQDSMNDRTHPIRIIDLSEYGARLELLDTKAAHLLSAGNALTLSSGSLRGLKLHKHWVSQQGKSYYAGVSFEDVTQEQYRALVKILFVDAPDIYSSREYVNSTLLNATSRFFRQTRAEPKQSERQSIRETISVPGILYFADKGKVETTLVDYSLSGCQIELRKPIQPGLVLRLHADHNSFRESDVRVQWVQKRGRKYLAGLRFLTETADSDTA
;
A
#
# COMPACT_ATOMS: atom_id res chain seq x y z
N MET A 1 38.43 -9.43 -24.65
CA MET A 1 38.27 -10.63 -23.80
C MET A 1 38.99 -11.82 -24.43
N GLN A 2 39.78 -12.56 -23.63
CA GLN A 2 40.38 -13.82 -24.06
C GLN A 2 39.28 -14.91 -24.15
N THR A 3 39.52 -15.95 -24.94
CA THR A 3 38.53 -17.05 -25.13
C THR A 3 38.18 -17.71 -23.80
N SER A 4 39.14 -17.86 -22.87
CA SER A 4 38.94 -18.41 -21.52
C SER A 4 37.98 -17.56 -20.65
N GLU A 5 38.02 -16.23 -20.80
CA GLU A 5 37.19 -15.29 -20.07
C GLU A 5 35.72 -15.36 -20.53
N ILE A 6 35.54 -15.47 -21.85
CA ILE A 6 34.20 -15.65 -22.44
C ILE A 6 33.58 -16.98 -21.99
N ILE A 7 34.35 -18.06 -22.01
CA ILE A 7 33.92 -19.38 -21.54
C ILE A 7 33.52 -19.31 -20.06
N TRP A 8 34.31 -18.65 -19.21
CA TRP A 8 33.98 -18.46 -17.79
C TRP A 8 32.69 -17.72 -17.59
N LEU A 9 32.45 -16.60 -18.28
CA LEU A 9 31.19 -15.82 -18.19
C LEU A 9 29.99 -16.63 -18.62
N ILE A 10 30.09 -17.34 -19.76
CA ILE A 10 29.00 -18.17 -20.25
C ILE A 10 28.72 -19.31 -19.27
N ALA A 11 29.76 -20.03 -18.85
CA ALA A 11 29.60 -21.16 -17.95
C ALA A 11 28.99 -20.75 -16.59
N SER A 12 29.50 -19.68 -15.97
CA SER A 12 28.96 -19.16 -14.70
C SER A 12 27.50 -18.71 -14.85
N THR A 13 27.16 -18.04 -15.93
CA THR A 13 25.78 -17.60 -16.22
C THR A 13 24.85 -18.80 -16.40
N VAL A 14 25.24 -19.78 -17.23
CA VAL A 14 24.43 -21.00 -17.45
C VAL A 14 24.21 -21.76 -16.14
N VAL A 15 25.26 -21.97 -15.35
CA VAL A 15 25.17 -22.64 -14.04
C VAL A 15 24.20 -21.92 -13.11
N LEU A 16 24.26 -20.58 -13.03
CA LEU A 16 23.34 -19.79 -12.19
C LEU A 16 21.87 -19.94 -12.62
N PHE A 17 21.58 -19.90 -13.92
CA PHE A 17 20.21 -20.08 -14.42
C PHE A 17 19.70 -21.52 -14.24
N VAL A 18 20.54 -22.52 -14.42
CA VAL A 18 20.19 -23.93 -14.15
C VAL A 18 19.90 -24.12 -12.66
N LEU A 19 20.76 -23.63 -11.77
CA LEU A 19 20.53 -23.68 -10.33
C LEU A 19 19.25 -22.95 -9.92
N TYR A 20 18.98 -21.77 -10.50
CA TYR A 20 17.75 -21.04 -10.25
C TYR A 20 16.50 -21.83 -10.67
N GLY A 21 16.55 -22.47 -11.86
CA GLY A 21 15.46 -23.34 -12.35
C GLY A 21 15.21 -24.53 -11.42
N LEU A 22 16.27 -25.23 -11.01
CA LEU A 22 16.21 -26.36 -10.08
C LEU A 22 15.74 -25.93 -8.67
N ALA A 23 16.15 -24.76 -8.21
CA ALA A 23 15.76 -24.18 -6.92
C ALA A 23 14.25 -23.89 -6.80
N ARG A 24 13.49 -23.92 -7.89
CA ARG A 24 12.02 -23.84 -7.87
C ARG A 24 11.38 -25.12 -7.33
N LYS A 25 12.02 -26.27 -7.57
CA LYS A 25 11.47 -27.60 -7.27
C LYS A 25 12.18 -28.29 -6.12
N HIS A 26 13.46 -28.01 -5.92
CA HIS A 26 14.32 -28.73 -4.99
C HIS A 26 14.95 -27.80 -3.95
N LEU A 27 14.72 -28.10 -2.67
CA LEU A 27 15.24 -27.30 -1.55
C LEU A 27 16.78 -27.30 -1.50
N ALA A 28 17.43 -28.43 -1.81
CA ALA A 28 18.89 -28.53 -1.88
C ALA A 28 19.47 -27.59 -2.94
N ALA A 29 18.81 -27.47 -4.10
CA ALA A 29 19.24 -26.54 -5.15
C ALA A 29 19.03 -25.06 -4.72
N LYS A 30 18.01 -24.77 -3.91
CA LYS A 30 17.85 -23.44 -3.29
C LYS A 30 19.05 -23.13 -2.37
N TYR A 31 19.41 -24.03 -1.51
CA TYR A 31 20.56 -23.85 -0.61
C TYR A 31 21.87 -23.66 -1.38
N LEU A 32 22.08 -24.47 -2.42
CA LEU A 32 23.26 -24.35 -3.28
C LEU A 32 23.28 -22.99 -4.00
N LEU A 33 22.15 -22.54 -4.56
CA LEU A 33 22.05 -21.21 -5.19
C LEU A 33 22.41 -20.08 -4.22
N LEU A 34 21.93 -20.15 -2.97
CA LEU A 34 22.21 -19.13 -1.95
C LEU A 34 23.69 -19.17 -1.51
N ALA A 35 24.27 -20.36 -1.38
CA ALA A 35 25.70 -20.51 -1.05
C ALA A 35 26.59 -19.98 -2.19
N VAL A 36 26.27 -20.33 -3.44
CA VAL A 36 26.97 -19.85 -4.64
C VAL A 36 26.88 -18.33 -4.77
N PHE A 37 25.70 -17.76 -4.51
CA PHE A 37 25.49 -16.31 -4.46
C PHE A 37 26.45 -15.64 -3.45
N LEU A 38 26.50 -16.13 -2.21
CA LEU A 38 27.40 -15.57 -1.20
C LEU A 38 28.86 -15.70 -1.60
N ALA A 39 29.28 -16.87 -2.12
CA ALA A 39 30.66 -17.12 -2.52
C ALA A 39 31.07 -16.20 -3.69
N ILE A 40 30.27 -16.07 -4.75
CA ILE A 40 30.60 -15.23 -5.91
C ILE A 40 30.71 -13.77 -5.49
N ASN A 41 29.77 -13.27 -4.67
CA ASN A 41 29.82 -11.89 -4.19
C ASN A 41 31.01 -11.64 -3.25
N LEU A 42 31.39 -12.61 -2.44
CA LEU A 42 32.61 -12.50 -1.62
C LEU A 42 33.87 -12.41 -2.47
N VAL A 43 33.99 -13.25 -3.50
CA VAL A 43 35.13 -13.21 -4.45
C VAL A 43 35.18 -11.85 -5.16
N TYR A 44 34.02 -11.35 -5.63
CA TYR A 44 33.92 -10.02 -6.21
C TYR A 44 34.43 -8.93 -5.24
N LEU A 45 33.99 -8.96 -3.98
CA LEU A 45 34.38 -7.95 -2.99
C LEU A 45 35.86 -8.02 -2.59
N ILE A 46 36.45 -9.23 -2.49
CA ILE A 46 37.88 -9.39 -2.24
C ILE A 46 38.68 -8.79 -3.40
N TRP A 47 38.34 -9.14 -4.65
CA TRP A 47 38.96 -8.55 -5.83
C TRP A 47 38.78 -7.03 -5.86
N ARG A 48 37.58 -6.55 -5.60
CA ARG A 48 37.21 -5.13 -5.57
C ARG A 48 38.07 -4.36 -4.56
N THR A 49 38.29 -4.94 -3.37
CA THR A 49 39.10 -4.34 -2.30
C THR A 49 40.56 -4.29 -2.68
N ALA A 50 41.10 -5.35 -3.27
CA ALA A 50 42.53 -5.48 -3.53
C ALA A 50 43.03 -4.73 -4.78
N PHE A 51 42.18 -4.59 -5.82
CA PHE A 51 42.67 -4.21 -7.14
C PHE A 51 42.00 -3.00 -7.77
N THR A 52 40.97 -2.40 -7.17
CA THR A 52 40.16 -1.41 -7.88
C THR A 52 40.04 -0.04 -7.19
N LEU A 53 40.70 0.16 -6.06
CA LEU A 53 40.70 1.46 -5.39
C LEU A 53 41.43 2.50 -6.26
N PRO A 54 40.84 3.69 -6.49
CA PRO A 54 41.49 4.70 -7.32
C PRO A 54 42.78 5.22 -6.67
N THR A 55 43.78 5.41 -7.49
CA THR A 55 45.05 6.01 -7.09
C THR A 55 45.17 7.47 -7.54
N VAL A 56 44.20 7.97 -8.32
CA VAL A 56 44.18 9.32 -8.89
C VAL A 56 43.49 10.31 -7.94
N GLY A 57 44.26 10.94 -7.08
CA GLY A 57 43.82 12.00 -6.19
C GLY A 57 43.01 11.57 -4.97
N ILE A 58 43.04 12.40 -3.94
CA ILE A 58 42.43 12.10 -2.63
C ILE A 58 40.90 12.01 -2.69
N LEU A 59 40.23 12.81 -3.51
CA LEU A 59 38.76 12.78 -3.64
C LEU A 59 38.28 11.48 -4.28
N SER A 60 39.00 10.99 -5.28
CA SER A 60 38.72 9.69 -5.91
C SER A 60 38.93 8.54 -4.91
N LEU A 61 40.00 8.58 -4.13
CA LEU A 61 40.22 7.57 -3.08
C LEU A 61 39.10 7.58 -2.03
N ILE A 62 38.69 8.75 -1.55
CA ILE A 62 37.56 8.88 -0.59
C ILE A 62 36.28 8.31 -1.19
N LEU A 63 35.91 8.67 -2.43
CA LEU A 63 34.74 8.16 -3.10
C LEU A 63 34.81 6.64 -3.33
N GLY A 64 36.00 6.15 -3.72
CA GLY A 64 36.26 4.71 -3.89
C GLY A 64 36.08 3.91 -2.59
N ILE A 65 36.61 4.43 -1.48
CA ILE A 65 36.42 3.84 -0.14
C ILE A 65 34.94 3.87 0.26
N LEU A 66 34.24 5.00 0.07
CA LEU A 66 32.82 5.12 0.39
C LEU A 66 31.98 4.11 -0.41
N LEU A 67 32.25 3.96 -1.70
CA LEU A 67 31.58 2.96 -2.53
C LEU A 67 31.89 1.54 -2.04
N LEU A 68 33.14 1.23 -1.76
CA LEU A 68 33.55 -0.08 -1.26
C LEU A 68 32.90 -0.43 0.09
N VAL A 69 32.85 0.52 1.03
CA VAL A 69 32.16 0.34 2.31
C VAL A 69 30.66 0.07 2.10
N THR A 70 30.05 0.75 1.14
CA THR A 70 28.63 0.55 0.77
C THR A 70 28.40 -0.86 0.21
N GLU A 71 29.30 -1.35 -0.64
CA GLU A 71 29.23 -2.70 -1.21
C GLU A 71 29.40 -3.77 -0.13
N TRP A 72 30.37 -3.63 0.80
CA TRP A 72 30.51 -4.53 1.94
C TRP A 72 29.32 -4.51 2.87
N ALA A 73 28.73 -3.34 3.16
CA ALA A 73 27.54 -3.20 3.97
C ALA A 73 26.34 -3.94 3.34
N GLY A 74 26.14 -3.79 2.03
CA GLY A 74 25.11 -4.51 1.28
C GLY A 74 25.33 -6.03 1.28
N TYR A 75 26.58 -6.48 1.20
CA TYR A 75 26.91 -7.90 1.29
C TYR A 75 26.59 -8.48 2.68
N LEU A 76 26.99 -7.80 3.76
CA LEU A 76 26.66 -8.21 5.13
C LEU A 76 25.16 -8.34 5.36
N GLN A 77 24.38 -7.38 4.86
CA GLN A 77 22.91 -7.46 4.91
C GLN A 77 22.38 -8.64 4.09
N SER A 78 22.96 -8.92 2.93
CA SER A 78 22.62 -10.08 2.10
C SER A 78 22.90 -11.42 2.80
N VAL A 79 23.98 -11.50 3.60
CA VAL A 79 24.27 -12.67 4.46
C VAL A 79 23.17 -12.87 5.48
N VAL A 80 22.75 -11.81 6.18
CA VAL A 80 21.65 -11.89 7.16
C VAL A 80 20.34 -12.31 6.49
N PHE A 81 19.97 -11.72 5.37
CA PHE A 81 18.78 -12.10 4.61
C PHE A 81 18.83 -13.56 4.15
N THR A 82 19.99 -14.03 3.76
CA THR A 82 20.21 -15.45 3.40
C THR A 82 19.98 -16.35 4.60
N ILE A 83 20.52 -16.02 5.77
CA ILE A 83 20.32 -16.78 7.02
C ILE A 83 18.85 -16.85 7.38
N LEU A 84 18.12 -15.73 7.33
CA LEU A 84 16.69 -15.63 7.63
C LEU A 84 15.84 -16.42 6.62
N SER A 85 16.22 -16.41 5.33
CA SER A 85 15.49 -17.09 4.26
C SER A 85 15.93 -18.53 4.01
N TRP A 86 16.96 -19.01 4.73
CA TRP A 86 17.57 -20.33 4.49
C TRP A 86 16.54 -21.45 4.59
N LYS A 87 15.82 -21.51 5.70
CA LYS A 87 14.80 -22.53 5.95
C LYS A 87 13.49 -21.87 6.35
N PRO A 88 12.36 -22.19 5.68
CA PRO A 88 11.04 -21.74 6.13
C PRO A 88 10.82 -22.17 7.59
N PHE A 89 10.23 -21.27 8.37
CA PHE A 89 9.93 -21.54 9.77
C PHE A 89 8.48 -21.11 10.05
N GLN A 90 7.61 -22.11 10.21
CA GLN A 90 6.22 -21.90 10.57
C GLN A 90 5.92 -22.65 11.86
N ARG A 91 5.33 -21.95 12.80
CA ARG A 91 4.89 -22.56 14.06
C ARG A 91 3.59 -23.32 13.86
N LYS A 92 3.46 -24.45 14.55
CA LYS A 92 2.17 -25.12 14.68
C LYS A 92 1.29 -24.30 15.61
N ILE A 93 0.02 -24.13 15.24
CA ILE A 93 -0.95 -23.45 16.07
C ILE A 93 -1.22 -24.32 17.29
N ILE A 94 -1.27 -23.66 18.43
CA ILE A 94 -1.65 -24.26 19.69
C ILE A 94 -3.12 -23.86 19.95
N PRO A 95 -4.06 -24.81 20.00
CA PRO A 95 -5.47 -24.51 20.20
C PRO A 95 -5.74 -24.00 21.61
N LEU A 96 -6.81 -23.23 21.76
CA LEU A 96 -7.24 -22.69 23.07
C LEU A 96 -7.64 -23.78 24.08
N SER A 97 -7.97 -24.98 23.59
CA SER A 97 -8.28 -26.14 24.45
C SER A 97 -7.10 -26.65 25.31
N GLU A 98 -5.89 -26.22 24.99
CA GLU A 98 -4.70 -26.52 25.82
C GLU A 98 -4.66 -25.72 27.14
N PHE A 99 -5.44 -24.65 27.25
CA PHE A 99 -5.59 -23.95 28.54
C PHE A 99 -6.52 -24.72 29.47
N GLN A 100 -6.16 -24.86 30.74
CA GLN A 100 -7.07 -25.33 31.77
C GLN A 100 -8.18 -24.30 32.03
N GLU A 101 -7.79 -23.02 32.09
CA GLU A 101 -8.67 -21.88 32.14
C GLU A 101 -8.20 -20.80 31.19
N LEU A 102 -9.11 -20.29 30.34
CA LEU A 102 -8.79 -19.24 29.39
C LEU A 102 -8.39 -17.95 30.09
N PRO A 103 -7.30 -17.27 29.69
CA PRO A 103 -6.89 -16.02 30.35
C PRO A 103 -7.85 -14.87 30.08
N THR A 104 -7.83 -13.86 30.94
CA THR A 104 -8.51 -12.58 30.68
C THR A 104 -7.70 -11.73 29.69
N VAL A 105 -8.39 -11.07 28.75
CA VAL A 105 -7.78 -10.32 27.66
C VAL A 105 -8.28 -8.88 27.66
N ASP A 106 -7.34 -7.94 27.74
CA ASP A 106 -7.57 -6.51 27.56
C ASP A 106 -7.04 -6.06 26.18
N VAL A 107 -7.92 -5.55 25.32
CA VAL A 107 -7.54 -4.98 24.03
C VAL A 107 -7.38 -3.48 24.17
N TYR A 108 -6.19 -2.96 23.94
CA TYR A 108 -5.90 -1.53 23.95
C TYR A 108 -5.86 -1.00 22.53
N ILE A 109 -6.82 -0.15 22.18
CA ILE A 109 -6.87 0.59 20.91
C ILE A 109 -6.31 1.98 21.19
N ALA A 110 -5.05 2.19 20.79
CA ALA A 110 -4.39 3.48 21.00
C ALA A 110 -4.79 4.49 19.92
N THR A 111 -5.21 5.69 20.33
CA THR A 111 -5.61 6.78 19.44
C THR A 111 -5.16 8.14 19.95
N TYR A 112 -5.04 9.10 19.05
CA TYR A 112 -4.71 10.51 19.35
C TYR A 112 -5.59 11.49 18.58
N ASN A 113 -5.63 11.39 17.22
CA ASN A 113 -6.38 12.29 16.36
C ASN A 113 -6.99 11.58 15.14
N GLU A 114 -7.02 10.23 15.17
CA GLU A 114 -7.64 9.44 14.12
C GLU A 114 -9.16 9.70 14.07
N PRO A 115 -9.78 9.70 12.86
CA PRO A 115 -11.21 9.91 12.69
C PRO A 115 -12.05 8.89 13.45
N ALA A 116 -13.21 9.32 13.93
CA ALA A 116 -14.16 8.49 14.68
C ALA A 116 -14.58 7.21 13.92
N ASP A 117 -14.74 7.30 12.61
CA ASP A 117 -15.14 6.17 11.76
C ASP A 117 -14.10 5.04 11.75
N LEU A 118 -12.80 5.37 11.77
CA LEU A 118 -11.74 4.36 11.89
C LEU A 118 -11.84 3.62 13.22
N LEU A 119 -12.02 4.36 14.31
CA LEU A 119 -12.18 3.78 15.65
C LEU A 119 -13.44 2.95 15.75
N ARG A 120 -14.57 3.42 15.22
CA ARG A 120 -15.85 2.69 15.18
C ARG A 120 -15.67 1.30 14.57
N ARG A 121 -14.93 1.22 13.46
CA ARG A 121 -14.60 -0.03 12.77
C ARG A 121 -13.76 -0.98 13.64
N THR A 122 -12.66 -0.45 14.19
CA THR A 122 -11.72 -1.25 15.01
C THR A 122 -12.38 -1.74 16.29
N ILE A 123 -13.21 -0.93 16.97
CA ILE A 123 -14.00 -1.33 18.13
C ILE A 123 -14.97 -2.45 17.76
N ALA A 124 -15.77 -2.26 16.69
CA ALA A 124 -16.75 -3.24 16.24
C ALA A 124 -16.09 -4.59 15.93
N ALA A 125 -14.98 -4.60 15.19
CA ALA A 125 -14.25 -5.81 14.86
C ALA A 125 -13.63 -6.48 16.09
N SER A 126 -13.05 -5.70 17.02
CA SER A 126 -12.49 -6.24 18.26
C SER A 126 -13.54 -6.93 19.13
N GLN A 127 -14.78 -6.41 19.15
CA GLN A 127 -15.90 -7.04 19.84
C GLN A 127 -16.40 -8.33 19.16
N MET A 128 -16.10 -8.52 17.87
CA MET A 128 -16.48 -9.71 17.09
C MET A 128 -15.43 -10.82 17.11
N MET A 129 -14.27 -10.61 17.75
CA MET A 129 -13.31 -11.70 17.94
C MET A 129 -13.95 -12.87 18.69
N THR A 130 -13.64 -14.10 18.24
CA THR A 130 -14.13 -15.35 18.82
C THR A 130 -13.44 -15.58 20.16
N TYR A 131 -14.08 -15.14 21.24
CA TYR A 131 -13.62 -15.31 22.60
C TYR A 131 -14.77 -15.11 23.61
N PRO A 132 -14.76 -15.73 24.81
CA PRO A 132 -15.79 -15.53 25.82
C PRO A 132 -15.90 -14.04 26.22
N LYS A 133 -17.11 -13.49 26.14
CA LYS A 133 -17.34 -12.04 26.33
C LYS A 133 -17.01 -11.56 27.74
N ASN A 134 -17.15 -12.40 28.73
CA ASN A 134 -16.81 -12.10 30.14
C ASN A 134 -15.29 -12.07 30.38
N LYS A 135 -14.47 -12.59 29.44
CA LYS A 135 -13.01 -12.62 29.51
C LYS A 135 -12.33 -11.66 28.56
N LEU A 136 -13.09 -10.89 27.74
CA LEU A 136 -12.61 -9.95 26.75
C LEU A 136 -13.11 -8.55 27.06
N LYS A 137 -12.21 -7.61 27.31
CA LYS A 137 -12.52 -6.18 27.51
C LYS A 137 -11.82 -5.35 26.42
N ILE A 138 -12.53 -4.37 25.86
CA ILE A 138 -12.01 -3.47 24.83
C ILE A 138 -11.87 -2.07 25.40
N TYR A 139 -10.67 -1.52 25.35
CA TYR A 139 -10.33 -0.20 25.86
C TYR A 139 -9.85 0.71 24.72
N VAL A 140 -10.47 1.87 24.57
CA VAL A 140 -10.00 2.95 23.71
C VAL A 140 -9.15 3.91 24.54
N CYS A 141 -7.86 3.95 24.26
CA CYS A 141 -6.87 4.75 24.98
C CYS A 141 -6.62 6.04 24.19
N ASP A 142 -7.34 7.13 24.53
CA ASP A 142 -7.35 8.38 23.74
C ASP A 142 -6.46 9.48 24.34
N ASP A 143 -5.29 9.67 23.79
CA ASP A 143 -4.40 10.80 24.09
C ASP A 143 -4.95 12.16 23.60
N GLY A 144 -5.98 12.14 22.74
CA GLY A 144 -6.67 13.33 22.26
C GLY A 144 -7.70 13.90 23.25
N ARG A 145 -8.17 13.11 24.21
CA ARG A 145 -9.19 13.48 25.22
C ARG A 145 -10.47 14.02 24.57
N ARG A 146 -10.95 13.34 23.53
CA ARG A 146 -12.02 13.78 22.66
C ARG A 146 -13.39 13.33 23.18
N ALA A 147 -14.31 14.29 23.35
CA ALA A 147 -15.65 13.99 23.87
C ALA A 147 -16.49 13.13 22.92
N ASP A 148 -16.36 13.35 21.61
CA ASP A 148 -17.02 12.56 20.56
C ASP A 148 -16.53 11.11 20.54
N ILE A 149 -15.23 10.88 20.73
CA ILE A 149 -14.67 9.52 20.84
C ILE A 149 -15.08 8.82 22.12
N ARG A 150 -15.18 9.55 23.24
CA ARG A 150 -15.73 9.01 24.48
C ARG A 150 -17.17 8.55 24.26
N GLN A 151 -18.02 9.42 23.73
CA GLN A 151 -19.42 9.10 23.44
C GLN A 151 -19.56 7.91 22.49
N LEU A 152 -18.77 7.87 21.41
CA LEU A 152 -18.74 6.74 20.48
C LEU A 152 -18.38 5.45 21.22
N THR A 153 -17.28 5.45 21.98
CA THR A 153 -16.76 4.27 22.69
C THR A 153 -17.79 3.71 23.66
N GLU A 154 -18.38 4.57 24.49
CA GLU A 154 -19.39 4.19 25.49
C GLU A 154 -20.68 3.69 24.80
N SER A 155 -21.13 4.33 23.71
CA SER A 155 -22.30 3.90 22.93
C SER A 155 -22.12 2.52 22.30
N MET A 156 -20.88 2.13 21.99
CA MET A 156 -20.55 0.81 21.48
C MET A 156 -20.33 -0.25 22.58
N GLY A 157 -20.39 0.13 23.87
CA GLY A 157 -20.16 -0.78 25.01
C GLY A 157 -18.68 -1.13 25.20
N ALA A 158 -17.76 -0.27 24.82
CA ALA A 158 -16.33 -0.35 25.11
C ALA A 158 -15.93 0.64 26.21
N TYR A 159 -14.74 0.48 26.78
CA TYR A 159 -14.24 1.33 27.86
C TYR A 159 -13.37 2.45 27.29
N TYR A 160 -13.61 3.68 27.73
CA TYR A 160 -12.80 4.83 27.34
C TYR A 160 -11.78 5.17 28.44
N LEU A 161 -10.53 5.32 28.04
CA LEU A 161 -9.43 5.73 28.90
C LEU A 161 -8.73 6.95 28.33
N ASP A 162 -8.60 8.01 29.14
CA ASP A 162 -7.77 9.17 28.85
C ASP A 162 -6.79 9.42 30.01
N ARG A 163 -5.84 10.34 29.78
CA ARG A 163 -4.84 10.72 30.78
C ARG A 163 -4.55 12.22 30.73
N PRO A 164 -4.06 12.83 31.84
CA PRO A 164 -3.91 14.28 31.93
C PRO A 164 -2.82 14.85 31.01
N ASP A 165 -1.81 14.06 30.66
CA ASP A 165 -0.70 14.48 29.81
C ASP A 165 -0.42 13.48 28.68
N ASN A 166 0.40 13.88 27.71
CA ASN A 166 0.80 13.03 26.59
C ASN A 166 2.30 12.65 26.68
N LYS A 167 2.87 12.59 27.90
CA LYS A 167 4.27 12.19 28.09
C LYS A 167 4.49 10.78 27.53
N HIS A 168 5.60 10.61 26.82
CA HIS A 168 5.99 9.36 26.18
C HIS A 168 4.99 8.82 25.13
N GLN A 169 4.08 9.67 24.63
CA GLN A 169 3.23 9.36 23.48
C GLN A 169 2.51 8.01 23.65
N LYS A 170 2.49 7.14 22.61
CA LYS A 170 1.80 5.86 22.63
C LYS A 170 2.24 4.94 23.78
N ALA A 171 3.56 4.80 24.02
CA ALA A 171 4.04 3.98 25.14
C ALA A 171 3.52 4.48 26.49
N GLY A 172 3.52 5.81 26.70
CA GLY A 172 2.96 6.40 27.91
C GLY A 172 1.46 6.17 28.05
N ASN A 173 0.71 6.20 26.93
CA ASN A 173 -0.71 5.89 26.88
C ASN A 173 -0.99 4.43 27.26
N LEU A 174 -0.28 3.49 26.63
CA LEU A 174 -0.39 2.06 26.93
C LEU A 174 0.00 1.75 28.40
N ASN A 175 1.07 2.37 28.92
CA ASN A 175 1.47 2.22 30.31
C ASN A 175 0.42 2.78 31.27
N HIS A 176 -0.23 3.89 30.94
CA HIS A 176 -1.35 4.40 31.74
C HIS A 176 -2.52 3.42 31.74
N ALA A 177 -2.88 2.86 30.56
CA ALA A 177 -3.93 1.85 30.47
C ALA A 177 -3.60 0.61 31.34
N MET A 178 -2.35 0.16 31.40
CA MET A 178 -1.93 -0.94 32.29
C MET A 178 -2.21 -0.67 33.77
N THR A 179 -2.17 0.58 34.22
CA THR A 179 -2.49 0.94 35.62
C THR A 179 -3.99 0.95 35.93
N LYS A 180 -4.85 0.89 34.93
CA LYS A 180 -6.31 0.99 35.04
C LYS A 180 -7.03 -0.31 34.70
N THR A 181 -6.31 -1.34 34.30
CA THR A 181 -6.85 -2.60 33.81
C THR A 181 -6.14 -3.77 34.44
N ASP A 182 -6.71 -4.97 34.37
CA ASP A 182 -6.29 -6.15 35.12
C ASP A 182 -6.16 -7.44 34.29
N GLY A 183 -6.43 -7.40 32.98
CA GLY A 183 -6.36 -8.57 32.11
C GLY A 183 -4.96 -9.20 32.06
N GLU A 184 -4.89 -10.53 32.09
CA GLU A 184 -3.63 -11.29 32.10
C GLU A 184 -2.85 -11.12 30.76
N ILE A 185 -3.58 -10.96 29.66
CA ILE A 185 -3.04 -10.73 28.34
C ILE A 185 -3.49 -9.35 27.83
N ILE A 186 -2.54 -8.59 27.33
CA ILE A 186 -2.76 -7.28 26.72
C ILE A 186 -2.61 -7.43 25.21
N VAL A 187 -3.60 -6.97 24.44
CA VAL A 187 -3.54 -6.87 22.98
C VAL A 187 -3.38 -5.42 22.61
N THR A 188 -2.39 -5.09 21.78
CA THR A 188 -2.21 -3.73 21.28
C THR A 188 -2.67 -3.63 19.82
N MET A 189 -3.58 -2.67 19.58
CA MET A 189 -4.09 -2.33 18.24
C MET A 189 -3.94 -0.84 17.98
N ASP A 190 -3.54 -0.48 16.76
CA ASP A 190 -3.68 0.89 16.27
C ASP A 190 -5.15 1.18 15.94
N ALA A 191 -5.54 2.44 15.98
CA ALA A 191 -6.90 2.89 15.70
C ALA A 191 -7.46 2.45 14.34
N ASP A 192 -6.58 2.14 13.41
CA ASP A 192 -6.89 1.75 12.03
C ASP A 192 -6.58 0.28 11.70
N MET A 193 -6.25 -0.52 12.71
CA MET A 193 -6.00 -1.96 12.55
C MET A 193 -7.22 -2.77 13.00
N VAL A 194 -7.82 -3.49 12.07
CA VAL A 194 -9.09 -4.21 12.23
C VAL A 194 -8.80 -5.70 12.41
N PRO A 195 -9.01 -6.29 13.59
CA PRO A 195 -8.77 -7.71 13.81
C PRO A 195 -9.83 -8.58 13.13
N ARG A 196 -9.43 -9.79 12.73
CA ARG A 196 -10.35 -10.85 12.27
C ARG A 196 -10.98 -11.61 13.44
N ALA A 197 -12.07 -12.32 13.16
CA ALA A 197 -12.75 -13.13 14.17
C ALA A 197 -11.80 -14.10 14.90
N ASN A 198 -10.93 -14.76 14.15
CA ASN A 198 -10.03 -15.80 14.65
C ASN A 198 -8.71 -15.27 15.23
N PHE A 199 -8.55 -13.96 15.44
CA PHE A 199 -7.29 -13.35 15.91
C PHE A 199 -6.82 -13.98 17.23
N LEU A 200 -7.69 -14.08 18.23
CA LEU A 200 -7.34 -14.66 19.52
C LEU A 200 -7.18 -16.19 19.48
N GLU A 201 -8.01 -16.88 18.69
CA GLU A 201 -7.93 -18.34 18.51
C GLU A 201 -6.59 -18.77 17.91
N ARG A 202 -6.03 -17.97 17.01
CA ARG A 202 -4.78 -18.26 16.31
C ARG A 202 -3.52 -17.85 17.07
N THR A 203 -3.67 -17.01 18.09
CA THR A 203 -2.52 -16.41 18.80
C THR A 203 -2.41 -16.84 20.26
N LEU A 204 -3.49 -16.82 21.04
CA LEU A 204 -3.42 -16.99 22.49
C LEU A 204 -2.82 -18.31 22.95
N GLY A 205 -3.03 -19.42 22.19
CA GLY A 205 -2.56 -20.74 22.59
C GLY A 205 -1.06 -20.83 22.92
N TYR A 206 -0.24 -19.98 22.30
CA TYR A 206 1.21 -19.96 22.58
C TYR A 206 1.56 -19.48 24.00
N PHE A 207 0.64 -18.79 24.70
CA PHE A 207 0.84 -18.41 26.09
C PHE A 207 0.67 -19.56 27.11
N THR A 208 0.35 -20.77 26.68
CA THR A 208 0.48 -21.98 27.52
C THR A 208 1.94 -22.22 27.92
N ASP A 209 2.92 -21.78 27.12
CA ASP A 209 4.31 -21.67 27.56
C ASP A 209 4.50 -20.36 28.36
N GLU A 210 4.75 -20.47 29.65
CA GLU A 210 4.95 -19.33 30.56
C GLU A 210 6.11 -18.42 30.18
N LYS A 211 7.08 -18.92 29.39
CA LYS A 211 8.21 -18.13 28.90
C LYS A 211 7.83 -17.22 27.73
N VAL A 212 6.71 -17.43 27.07
CA VAL A 212 6.25 -16.57 25.97
C VAL A 212 5.77 -15.25 26.55
N SER A 213 6.45 -14.18 26.19
CA SER A 213 6.16 -12.82 26.63
C SER A 213 5.30 -12.03 25.68
N PHE A 214 5.56 -12.16 24.37
CA PHE A 214 4.69 -11.54 23.37
C PHE A 214 4.61 -12.35 22.07
N ILE A 215 3.53 -12.08 21.35
CA ILE A 215 3.21 -12.68 20.06
C ILE A 215 2.94 -11.53 19.09
N GLN A 216 3.54 -11.58 17.89
CA GLN A 216 3.35 -10.61 16.84
C GLN A 216 2.68 -11.26 15.63
N ALA A 217 1.61 -10.65 15.11
CA ALA A 217 1.08 -10.95 13.78
C ALA A 217 1.48 -9.83 12.79
N PRO A 218 1.61 -10.11 11.47
CA PRO A 218 2.00 -9.12 10.49
C PRO A 218 1.00 -7.97 10.39
N GLN A 219 1.51 -6.76 10.12
CA GLN A 219 0.67 -5.67 9.65
C GLN A 219 0.40 -5.87 8.16
N VAL A 220 -0.86 -6.01 7.81
CA VAL A 220 -1.35 -6.16 6.44
C VAL A 220 -2.28 -4.99 6.13
N PHE A 221 -2.20 -4.45 4.93
CA PHE A 221 -2.96 -3.25 4.55
C PHE A 221 -3.99 -3.57 3.48
N TYR A 222 -5.21 -3.06 3.67
CA TYR A 222 -6.31 -3.26 2.73
C TYR A 222 -6.34 -2.22 1.61
N ASN A 223 -5.72 -1.05 1.81
CA ASN A 223 -5.55 -0.03 0.78
C ASN A 223 -4.18 -0.15 0.10
N ALA A 224 -4.09 0.35 -1.11
CA ALA A 224 -2.83 0.49 -1.82
C ALA A 224 -1.94 1.57 -1.15
N ASP A 225 -0.66 1.27 -0.97
CA ASP A 225 0.32 2.28 -0.54
C ASP A 225 0.54 3.35 -1.63
N ALA A 226 1.29 4.40 -1.30
CA ALA A 226 1.53 5.50 -2.24
C ALA A 226 2.27 5.05 -3.52
N PHE A 227 3.13 4.03 -3.45
CA PHE A 227 3.80 3.47 -4.62
C PHE A 227 2.82 2.75 -5.53
N GLN A 228 2.03 1.84 -4.97
CA GLN A 228 1.03 1.07 -5.69
C GLN A 228 -0.01 2.02 -6.32
N TYR A 229 -0.54 2.95 -5.54
CA TYR A 229 -1.61 3.84 -5.95
C TYR A 229 -1.18 4.82 -7.03
N ASN A 230 -0.11 5.60 -6.80
CA ASN A 230 0.34 6.62 -7.75
C ASN A 230 0.84 6.06 -9.08
N LEU A 231 1.28 4.79 -9.10
CA LEU A 231 1.69 4.09 -10.32
C LEU A 231 0.55 3.37 -11.05
N PHE A 232 -0.66 3.30 -10.50
CA PHE A 232 -1.78 2.44 -10.98
C PHE A 232 -1.42 0.94 -10.96
N PHE A 233 -0.75 0.50 -9.90
CA PHE A 233 -0.22 -0.85 -9.74
C PHE A 233 -0.75 -1.55 -8.49
N GLU A 234 -1.96 -1.22 -8.08
CA GLU A 234 -2.61 -1.75 -6.89
C GLU A 234 -2.59 -3.30 -6.87
N ASP A 235 -2.76 -3.93 -8.03
CA ASP A 235 -2.81 -5.40 -8.17
C ASP A 235 -1.53 -6.01 -8.75
N ASN A 236 -0.49 -5.21 -9.03
CA ASN A 236 0.68 -5.67 -9.78
C ASN A 236 1.97 -5.72 -8.97
N ILE A 237 2.07 -4.94 -7.90
CA ILE A 237 3.22 -4.94 -6.99
C ILE A 237 2.76 -5.11 -5.55
N THR A 238 3.58 -5.80 -4.75
CA THR A 238 3.32 -5.96 -3.32
C THR A 238 3.51 -4.63 -2.60
N ASN A 239 2.82 -4.47 -1.46
CA ASN A 239 3.10 -3.38 -0.53
C ASN A 239 4.60 -3.38 -0.18
N GLU A 240 5.18 -2.20 -0.01
CA GLU A 240 6.63 -2.05 0.22
C GLU A 240 7.08 -2.81 1.47
N GLN A 241 6.26 -2.89 2.51
CA GLN A 241 6.57 -3.54 3.78
C GLN A 241 6.37 -5.07 3.78
N ASP A 242 5.70 -5.64 2.77
CA ASP A 242 5.26 -7.04 2.79
C ASP A 242 6.44 -8.02 2.93
N PHE A 243 7.57 -7.73 2.28
CA PHE A 243 8.76 -8.57 2.39
C PHE A 243 9.31 -8.62 3.82
N PHE A 244 9.38 -7.48 4.51
CA PHE A 244 9.79 -7.40 5.90
C PHE A 244 8.81 -8.15 6.81
N MET A 245 7.52 -7.83 6.72
CA MET A 245 6.48 -8.36 7.59
C MET A 245 6.24 -9.87 7.43
N ARG A 246 6.43 -10.39 6.21
CA ARG A 246 6.10 -11.79 5.90
C ARG A 246 7.30 -12.72 5.92
N ARG A 247 8.48 -12.24 5.47
CA ARG A 247 9.64 -13.09 5.26
C ARG A 247 10.72 -12.89 6.30
N LEU A 248 11.07 -11.64 6.59
CA LEU A 248 12.16 -11.39 7.55
C LEU A 248 11.73 -11.68 8.97
N GLU A 249 10.51 -11.28 9.36
CA GLU A 249 9.99 -11.56 10.70
C GLU A 249 9.77 -13.08 10.96
N GLU A 250 9.28 -13.83 9.96
CA GLU A 250 9.21 -15.30 10.03
C GLU A 250 10.61 -15.92 10.27
N GLY A 251 11.61 -15.41 9.56
CA GLY A 251 13.00 -15.85 9.75
C GLY A 251 13.56 -15.50 11.12
N LYS A 252 13.23 -14.33 11.66
CA LYS A 252 13.68 -13.87 12.98
C LYS A 252 13.04 -14.67 14.12
N ASP A 253 11.81 -15.12 13.97
CA ASP A 253 11.12 -15.96 14.96
C ASP A 253 11.91 -17.23 15.32
N ARG A 254 12.56 -17.84 14.31
CA ARG A 254 13.45 -19.01 14.52
C ARG A 254 14.56 -18.75 15.53
N PHE A 255 15.02 -17.52 15.63
CA PHE A 255 16.11 -17.11 16.51
C PHE A 255 15.63 -16.41 17.78
N ASN A 256 14.32 -16.46 18.06
CA ASN A 256 13.71 -15.72 19.15
C ASN A 256 14.00 -14.21 19.09
N ALA A 257 13.97 -13.64 17.89
CA ALA A 257 14.28 -12.25 17.59
C ALA A 257 13.14 -11.53 16.87
N THR A 258 11.91 -12.01 17.03
CA THR A 258 10.69 -11.33 16.54
C THR A 258 10.66 -9.91 17.06
N MET A 259 10.37 -8.96 16.18
CA MET A 259 10.24 -7.56 16.57
C MET A 259 8.77 -7.25 16.89
N TYR A 260 8.55 -6.49 17.95
CA TYR A 260 7.27 -5.81 18.12
C TYR A 260 7.23 -4.59 17.20
N VAL A 261 6.17 -4.49 16.38
CA VAL A 261 6.01 -3.47 15.33
C VAL A 261 4.88 -2.48 15.62
N GLY A 262 4.51 -2.36 16.89
CA GLY A 262 3.60 -1.32 17.38
C GLY A 262 2.12 -1.74 17.45
N SER A 263 1.64 -2.68 16.65
CA SER A 263 0.25 -3.12 16.60
C SER A 263 0.16 -4.62 16.30
N ASN A 264 -1.04 -5.20 16.40
CA ASN A 264 -1.32 -6.62 16.14
C ASN A 264 -0.48 -7.56 17.02
N ALA A 265 -0.22 -7.15 18.25
CA ALA A 265 0.59 -7.90 19.19
C ALA A 265 -0.16 -8.19 20.49
N LEU A 266 0.15 -9.34 21.06
CA LEU A 266 -0.35 -9.77 22.37
C LEU A 266 0.82 -9.88 23.34
N PHE A 267 0.62 -9.47 24.58
CA PHE A 267 1.63 -9.46 25.63
C PHE A 267 1.11 -10.15 26.88
N ARG A 268 1.96 -10.94 27.52
CA ARG A 268 1.74 -11.35 28.90
C ARG A 268 1.98 -10.14 29.80
N ARG A 269 0.96 -9.71 30.57
CA ARG A 269 1.05 -8.56 31.46
C ARG A 269 2.22 -8.66 32.41
N SER A 270 2.38 -9.79 33.10
CA SER A 270 3.46 -9.99 34.07
C SER A 270 4.86 -9.89 33.45
N ALA A 271 5.02 -10.17 32.14
CA ALA A 271 6.29 -10.00 31.45
C ALA A 271 6.59 -8.52 31.16
N LEU A 272 5.56 -7.73 30.80
CA LEU A 272 5.70 -6.27 30.64
C LEU A 272 6.03 -5.60 31.97
N GLU A 273 5.34 -5.98 33.06
CA GLU A 273 5.58 -5.43 34.41
C GLU A 273 7.01 -5.67 34.88
N LYS A 274 7.59 -6.84 34.60
CA LYS A 274 9.00 -7.16 34.92
C LYS A 274 10.02 -6.22 34.24
N ILE A 275 9.70 -5.65 33.08
CA ILE A 275 10.58 -4.69 32.39
C ILE A 275 10.19 -3.23 32.64
N GLY A 276 9.19 -2.96 33.49
CA GLY A 276 8.68 -1.63 33.81
C GLY A 276 7.66 -1.08 32.80
N GLY A 277 6.97 -1.95 32.05
CA GLY A 277 5.97 -1.60 31.05
C GLY A 277 6.55 -1.43 29.64
N PHE A 278 5.79 -0.77 28.77
CA PHE A 278 6.25 -0.42 27.42
C PHE A 278 7.40 0.59 27.50
N ALA A 279 8.44 0.38 26.69
CA ALA A 279 9.64 1.22 26.70
C ALA A 279 9.32 2.68 26.36
N THR A 280 9.96 3.61 27.05
CA THR A 280 9.73 5.05 26.86
C THR A 280 11.01 5.79 26.49
N GLY A 281 10.89 7.02 26.00
CA GLY A 281 12.02 7.92 25.73
C GLY A 281 12.78 7.65 24.44
N VAL A 282 12.17 6.91 23.51
CA VAL A 282 12.55 6.74 22.10
C VAL A 282 11.29 6.78 21.25
N ILE A 283 11.43 7.05 19.95
CA ILE A 283 10.28 7.16 19.03
C ILE A 283 9.73 5.77 18.64
N THR A 284 10.59 4.78 18.49
CA THR A 284 10.21 3.39 18.20
C THR A 284 10.26 2.58 19.51
N GLU A 285 9.32 2.89 20.40
CA GLU A 285 9.13 2.23 21.68
C GLU A 285 8.77 0.75 21.52
N ASP A 286 8.16 0.40 20.40
CA ASP A 286 7.79 -0.94 19.99
C ASP A 286 9.03 -1.85 19.86
N MET A 287 9.96 -1.50 18.96
CA MET A 287 11.21 -2.23 18.81
C MET A 287 11.96 -2.37 20.15
N ALA A 288 12.01 -1.29 20.93
CA ALA A 288 12.68 -1.29 22.22
C ALA A 288 12.00 -2.23 23.22
N THR A 289 10.66 -2.22 23.32
CA THR A 289 9.88 -3.09 24.20
C THR A 289 10.11 -4.56 23.88
N GLY A 290 10.01 -4.93 22.58
CA GLY A 290 10.28 -6.30 22.14
C GLY A 290 11.68 -6.77 22.50
N MET A 291 12.70 -5.94 22.29
CA MET A 291 14.09 -6.23 22.64
C MET A 291 14.28 -6.40 24.18
N LEU A 292 13.71 -5.51 24.99
CA LEU A 292 13.84 -5.56 26.44
C LEU A 292 13.17 -6.82 27.04
N LEU A 293 12.05 -7.29 26.49
CA LEU A 293 11.45 -8.56 26.88
C LEU A 293 12.41 -9.73 26.61
N GLN A 294 13.08 -9.73 25.45
CA GLN A 294 14.02 -10.77 25.08
C GLN A 294 15.31 -10.75 25.96
N THR A 295 15.75 -9.57 26.41
CA THR A 295 16.90 -9.46 27.33
C THR A 295 16.67 -10.17 28.66
N ASN A 296 15.40 -10.34 29.07
CA ASN A 296 15.01 -11.08 30.28
C ASN A 296 14.81 -12.58 30.03
N GLY A 297 15.35 -13.12 28.94
CA GLY A 297 15.27 -14.54 28.60
C GLY A 297 13.87 -15.02 28.20
N GLN A 298 12.96 -14.07 27.90
CA GLN A 298 11.60 -14.39 27.46
C GLN A 298 11.59 -14.87 26.01
N LYS A 299 10.62 -15.70 25.66
CA LYS A 299 10.36 -16.15 24.30
C LYS A 299 9.38 -15.20 23.61
N THR A 300 9.54 -15.11 22.30
CA THR A 300 8.65 -14.35 21.42
C THR A 300 8.18 -15.24 20.29
N VAL A 301 7.02 -14.95 19.73
CA VAL A 301 6.39 -15.76 18.68
C VAL A 301 5.94 -14.83 17.55
N PHE A 302 6.21 -15.24 16.32
CA PHE A 302 5.65 -14.62 15.15
C PHE A 302 4.63 -15.55 14.47
N VAL A 303 3.39 -15.08 14.27
CA VAL A 303 2.32 -15.83 13.60
C VAL A 303 2.13 -15.23 12.22
N ASN A 304 2.70 -15.86 11.19
CA ASN A 304 2.65 -15.35 9.81
C ASN A 304 1.30 -15.61 9.13
N GLU A 305 0.23 -15.07 9.72
CA GLU A 305 -1.13 -15.13 9.18
C GLU A 305 -1.72 -13.72 9.11
N THR A 306 -2.63 -13.50 8.17
CA THR A 306 -3.38 -12.24 8.10
C THR A 306 -4.49 -12.23 9.15
N LEU A 307 -4.16 -11.84 10.37
CA LEU A 307 -5.08 -11.82 11.51
C LEU A 307 -5.66 -10.45 11.82
N ALA A 308 -5.09 -9.40 11.24
CA ALA A 308 -5.63 -8.05 11.25
C ALA A 308 -5.25 -7.33 9.96
N VAL A 309 -6.07 -6.37 9.56
CA VAL A 309 -5.84 -5.54 8.36
C VAL A 309 -6.01 -4.07 8.70
N GLY A 310 -5.22 -3.20 8.08
CA GLY A 310 -5.22 -1.77 8.41
C GLY A 310 -5.00 -0.85 7.21
N LEU A 311 -4.76 0.43 7.50
CA LEU A 311 -4.50 1.46 6.51
C LEU A 311 -3.00 1.73 6.38
N SER A 312 -2.47 1.58 5.16
CA SER A 312 -1.18 2.12 4.75
C SER A 312 -1.25 3.65 4.59
N PRO A 313 -0.13 4.39 4.72
CA PRO A 313 -0.10 5.80 4.38
C PRO A 313 -0.60 6.05 2.96
N GLU A 314 -1.55 6.97 2.82
CA GLU A 314 -2.26 7.19 1.56
C GLU A 314 -1.51 8.13 0.62
N THR A 315 -0.67 9.04 1.17
CA THR A 315 0.12 9.98 0.39
C THR A 315 1.60 9.65 0.46
N TYR A 316 2.34 9.97 -0.59
CA TYR A 316 3.79 9.80 -0.61
C TYR A 316 4.49 10.67 0.44
N ALA A 317 3.97 11.89 0.66
CA ALA A 317 4.49 12.79 1.69
C ALA A 317 4.33 12.21 3.12
N ASP A 318 3.20 11.57 3.42
CA ASP A 318 2.97 10.96 4.74
C ASP A 318 3.75 9.66 4.92
N LEU A 319 3.95 8.90 3.83
CA LEU A 319 4.85 7.74 3.83
C LEU A 319 6.28 8.16 4.18
N LEU A 320 6.81 9.23 3.58
CA LEU A 320 8.14 9.75 3.90
C LEU A 320 8.27 10.17 5.38
N LYS A 321 7.26 10.85 5.93
CA LYS A 321 7.24 11.22 7.37
C LYS A 321 7.23 9.99 8.28
N GLN A 322 6.48 8.95 7.91
CA GLN A 322 6.45 7.70 8.66
C GLN A 322 7.83 7.03 8.66
N ARG A 323 8.49 6.95 7.49
CA ARG A 323 9.83 6.37 7.35
C ARG A 323 10.91 7.19 8.09
N ASP A 324 10.84 8.52 8.04
CA ASP A 324 11.74 9.40 8.83
C ASP A 324 11.63 9.08 10.33
N ARG A 325 10.40 8.98 10.84
CA ARG A 325 10.14 8.65 12.24
C ARG A 325 10.71 7.29 12.64
N TRP A 326 10.51 6.27 11.82
CA TRP A 326 11.03 4.91 12.08
C TRP A 326 12.56 4.86 12.01
N CYS A 327 13.15 5.46 10.99
CA CYS A 327 14.60 5.56 10.84
C CYS A 327 15.25 6.17 12.08
N ARG A 328 14.78 7.35 12.47
CA ARG A 328 15.34 8.08 13.61
C ARG A 328 15.08 7.37 14.93
N GLY A 329 13.89 6.81 15.11
CA GLY A 329 13.55 6.04 16.30
C GLY A 329 14.46 4.83 16.50
N ASN A 330 14.72 4.06 15.43
CA ASN A 330 15.62 2.90 15.49
C ASN A 330 17.07 3.30 15.86
N ILE A 331 17.55 4.45 15.36
CA ILE A 331 18.86 4.99 15.77
C ILE A 331 18.85 5.41 17.25
N GLN A 332 17.73 5.94 17.76
CA GLN A 332 17.60 6.27 19.18
C GLN A 332 17.66 5.05 20.08
N VAL A 333 17.09 3.91 19.63
CA VAL A 333 17.15 2.64 20.38
C VAL A 333 18.60 2.20 20.60
N ILE A 334 19.46 2.25 19.56
CA ILE A 334 20.88 1.85 19.70
C ILE A 334 21.63 2.75 20.70
N ARG A 335 21.27 4.02 20.78
CA ARG A 335 21.90 4.95 21.74
C ARG A 335 21.49 4.68 23.17
N LYS A 336 20.23 4.33 23.39
CA LYS A 336 19.68 4.13 24.75
C LYS A 336 19.92 2.69 25.22
N TRP A 337 19.75 1.72 24.36
CA TRP A 337 19.91 0.29 24.65
C TRP A 337 20.67 -0.39 23.50
N ASN A 338 21.99 -0.22 23.47
CA ASN A 338 22.82 -0.77 22.40
C ASN A 338 22.69 -2.30 22.35
N PRO A 339 22.15 -2.89 21.25
CA PRO A 339 21.99 -4.33 21.14
C PRO A 339 23.29 -5.13 21.25
N LEU A 340 24.44 -4.54 20.90
CA LEU A 340 25.72 -5.20 20.99
C LEU A 340 26.22 -5.37 22.43
N THR A 341 25.86 -4.46 23.33
CA THR A 341 26.40 -4.41 24.69
C THR A 341 25.37 -4.78 25.77
N ILE A 342 24.09 -4.65 25.48
CA ILE A 342 23.04 -5.00 26.43
C ILE A 342 23.15 -6.49 26.82
N LYS A 343 23.03 -6.78 28.11
CA LYS A 343 23.06 -8.16 28.62
C LYS A 343 21.75 -8.89 28.28
N GLY A 344 21.81 -10.22 28.16
CA GLY A 344 20.64 -11.08 27.99
C GLY A 344 20.31 -11.45 26.56
N LEU A 345 20.79 -10.72 25.54
CA LEU A 345 20.59 -11.09 24.14
C LEU A 345 21.62 -12.15 23.69
N SER A 346 21.16 -13.16 22.95
CA SER A 346 22.02 -14.10 22.23
C SER A 346 22.79 -13.40 21.10
N PHE A 347 23.84 -14.04 20.57
CA PHE A 347 24.59 -13.51 19.42
C PHE A 347 23.69 -13.22 18.21
N MET A 348 22.78 -14.15 17.87
CA MET A 348 21.87 -13.98 16.73
C MET A 348 20.88 -12.85 16.97
N GLN A 349 20.34 -12.69 18.17
CA GLN A 349 19.47 -11.56 18.49
C GLN A 349 20.22 -10.23 18.31
N ARG A 350 21.45 -10.12 18.82
CA ARG A 350 22.29 -8.92 18.63
C ARG A 350 22.48 -8.60 17.15
N LEU A 351 22.85 -9.60 16.36
CA LEU A 351 23.05 -9.46 14.92
C LEU A 351 21.75 -8.98 14.23
N LEU A 352 20.61 -9.59 14.54
CA LEU A 352 19.33 -9.28 13.88
C LEU A 352 18.76 -7.91 14.29
N TYR A 353 18.95 -7.47 15.54
CA TYR A 353 18.62 -6.10 15.93
C TYR A 353 19.53 -5.08 15.27
N MET A 354 20.84 -5.35 15.19
CA MET A 354 21.77 -4.48 14.48
C MET A 354 21.46 -4.39 12.98
N ASP A 355 21.11 -5.51 12.34
CA ASP A 355 20.69 -5.53 10.94
C ASP A 355 19.42 -4.68 10.70
N GLY A 356 18.44 -4.76 11.59
CA GLY A 356 17.23 -3.92 11.53
C GLY A 356 17.52 -2.42 11.65
N ILE A 357 18.57 -2.04 12.38
CA ILE A 357 19.04 -0.65 12.48
C ILE A 357 19.87 -0.28 11.26
N HIS A 358 20.79 -1.17 10.86
CA HIS A 358 21.65 -1.04 9.68
C HIS A 358 20.83 -0.84 8.39
N TYR A 359 19.67 -1.49 8.29
CA TYR A 359 18.75 -1.32 7.17
C TYR A 359 18.51 0.17 6.83
N TRP A 360 18.33 1.04 7.84
CA TRP A 360 18.01 2.46 7.60
C TRP A 360 19.14 3.25 6.96
N PHE A 361 20.39 2.73 7.00
CA PHE A 361 21.51 3.35 6.31
C PHE A 361 21.46 3.16 4.78
N PHE A 362 20.51 2.37 4.27
CA PHE A 362 20.32 2.22 2.83
C PHE A 362 20.19 3.56 2.10
N GLY A 363 19.62 4.58 2.75
CA GLY A 363 19.51 5.93 2.20
C GLY A 363 20.87 6.52 1.85
N ILE A 364 21.86 6.39 2.75
CA ILE A 364 23.23 6.84 2.49
C ILE A 364 23.87 5.98 1.39
N TYR A 365 23.77 4.67 1.48
CA TYR A 365 24.35 3.76 0.50
C TYR A 365 23.80 4.00 -0.90
N LYS A 366 22.51 4.19 -1.01
CA LYS A 366 21.86 4.48 -2.29
C LYS A 366 22.29 5.82 -2.86
N MET A 367 22.47 6.86 -2.02
CA MET A 367 23.02 8.14 -2.45
C MET A 367 24.44 7.99 -3.00
N VAL A 368 25.31 7.16 -2.38
CA VAL A 368 26.62 6.87 -2.92
C VAL A 368 26.53 6.22 -4.30
N TYR A 369 25.66 5.20 -4.48
CA TYR A 369 25.46 4.57 -5.79
C TYR A 369 24.89 5.52 -6.85
N LEU A 370 24.04 6.48 -6.48
CA LEU A 370 23.48 7.48 -7.40
C LEU A 370 24.54 8.52 -7.80
N LEU A 371 25.37 8.96 -6.85
CA LEU A 371 26.33 10.03 -7.06
C LEU A 371 27.64 9.56 -7.69
N ALA A 372 28.10 8.33 -7.41
CA ALA A 372 29.37 7.84 -7.89
C ALA A 372 29.59 7.97 -9.41
N PRO A 373 28.66 7.49 -10.29
CA PRO A 373 28.81 7.67 -11.73
C PRO A 373 28.71 9.14 -12.17
N LEU A 374 27.91 9.97 -11.49
CA LEU A 374 27.75 11.38 -11.80
C LEU A 374 29.00 12.19 -11.42
N LEU A 375 29.65 11.87 -10.29
CA LEU A 375 30.88 12.52 -9.87
C LEU A 375 32.05 12.21 -10.82
N PHE A 376 32.09 10.99 -11.35
CA PHE A 376 33.05 10.68 -12.41
C PHE A 376 32.77 11.47 -13.70
N LEU A 377 31.55 11.40 -14.19
CA LEU A 377 31.21 11.99 -15.50
C LEU A 377 31.24 13.52 -15.51
N LEU A 378 30.90 14.18 -14.39
CA LEU A 378 30.88 15.64 -14.31
C LEU A 378 32.19 16.27 -13.83
N PHE A 379 32.96 15.53 -13.02
CA PHE A 379 34.13 16.11 -12.31
C PHE A 379 35.38 15.24 -12.37
N SER A 380 35.39 14.14 -13.15
CA SER A 380 36.49 13.18 -13.25
C SER A 380 36.96 12.63 -11.89
N ILE A 381 36.02 12.47 -10.92
CA ILE A 381 36.28 11.86 -9.61
C ILE A 381 35.97 10.35 -9.72
N TYR A 382 37.01 9.54 -9.69
CA TYR A 382 36.88 8.08 -9.85
C TYR A 382 36.34 7.41 -8.59
N SER A 383 35.37 6.52 -8.73
CA SER A 383 34.90 5.64 -7.64
C SER A 383 35.52 4.24 -7.69
N LEU A 384 36.04 3.87 -8.82
CA LEU A 384 36.79 2.64 -9.05
C LEU A 384 37.74 2.83 -10.23
N GLN A 385 38.80 2.02 -10.29
CA GLN A 385 39.77 2.05 -11.37
C GLN A 385 40.08 0.61 -11.79
N THR A 386 39.64 0.21 -12.98
CA THR A 386 39.84 -1.11 -13.58
C THR A 386 39.50 -1.06 -15.05
N ASP A 387 39.93 -2.05 -15.82
CA ASP A 387 39.45 -2.21 -17.20
C ASP A 387 38.05 -2.83 -17.24
N PHE A 388 37.32 -2.54 -18.32
CA PHE A 388 35.93 -2.98 -18.51
C PHE A 388 35.80 -4.52 -18.51
N THR A 389 36.72 -5.20 -19.15
CA THR A 389 36.66 -6.66 -19.29
C THR A 389 36.78 -7.35 -17.94
N THR A 390 37.78 -6.96 -17.16
CA THR A 390 37.98 -7.50 -15.80
C THR A 390 36.80 -7.17 -14.88
N LEU A 391 36.27 -5.97 -14.97
CA LEU A 391 35.07 -5.65 -14.20
C LEU A 391 33.90 -6.57 -14.55
N VAL A 392 33.59 -6.75 -15.84
CA VAL A 392 32.48 -7.60 -16.27
C VAL A 392 32.66 -9.05 -15.81
N MET A 393 33.90 -9.57 -15.82
CA MET A 393 34.18 -10.93 -15.35
C MET A 393 33.83 -11.16 -13.87
N PHE A 394 34.07 -10.19 -13.00
CA PHE A 394 33.75 -10.31 -11.57
C PHE A 394 32.35 -9.83 -11.24
N TRP A 395 31.97 -8.68 -11.80
CA TRP A 395 30.70 -8.02 -11.45
C TRP A 395 29.48 -8.71 -12.04
N LEU A 396 29.51 -9.14 -13.31
CA LEU A 396 28.31 -9.70 -13.95
C LEU A 396 27.82 -10.99 -13.29
N PRO A 397 28.66 -11.99 -12.95
CA PRO A 397 28.23 -13.15 -12.18
C PRO A 397 27.71 -12.77 -10.77
N ALA A 398 28.35 -11.81 -10.10
CA ALA A 398 27.92 -11.32 -8.80
C ALA A 398 26.54 -10.64 -8.88
N PHE A 399 26.34 -9.77 -9.86
CA PHE A 399 25.06 -9.12 -10.12
C PHE A 399 23.96 -10.13 -10.45
N LEU A 400 24.18 -11.05 -11.39
CA LEU A 400 23.20 -12.07 -11.78
C LEU A 400 22.86 -13.00 -10.60
N SER A 401 23.86 -13.47 -9.86
CA SER A 401 23.61 -14.32 -8.69
C SER A 401 22.77 -13.61 -7.64
N SER A 402 23.01 -12.32 -7.41
CA SER A 402 22.22 -11.48 -6.48
C SER A 402 20.77 -11.35 -6.93
N GLN A 403 20.51 -11.10 -8.24
CA GLN A 403 19.17 -11.04 -8.80
C GLN A 403 18.38 -12.34 -8.61
N LEU A 404 19.03 -13.47 -8.92
CA LEU A 404 18.41 -14.78 -8.87
C LEU A 404 18.19 -15.26 -7.42
N ALA A 405 19.16 -15.03 -6.54
CA ALA A 405 19.06 -15.36 -5.12
C ALA A 405 17.95 -14.55 -4.45
N PHE A 406 17.89 -13.23 -4.67
CA PHE A 406 16.84 -12.38 -4.10
C PHE A 406 15.45 -12.82 -4.54
N ARG A 407 15.24 -13.11 -5.83
CA ARG A 407 13.95 -13.63 -6.32
C ARG A 407 13.53 -14.91 -5.60
N ARG A 408 14.50 -15.79 -5.29
CA ARG A 408 14.22 -17.04 -4.52
C ARG A 408 13.95 -16.77 -3.05
N MET A 409 14.63 -15.82 -2.43
CA MET A 409 14.35 -15.41 -1.05
C MET A 409 12.97 -14.75 -0.91
N ALA A 410 12.58 -13.96 -1.91
CA ALA A 410 11.28 -13.28 -1.95
C ALA A 410 10.13 -14.12 -2.54
N ASP A 411 10.30 -15.43 -2.77
CA ASP A 411 9.34 -16.34 -3.40
C ASP A 411 8.75 -15.81 -4.72
N ASN A 412 9.56 -15.11 -5.49
CA ASN A 412 9.21 -14.42 -6.73
C ASN A 412 8.11 -13.31 -6.60
N LYS A 413 7.70 -12.95 -5.39
CA LYS A 413 6.70 -11.91 -5.16
C LYS A 413 7.25 -10.50 -5.29
N ARG A 414 8.55 -10.30 -5.07
CA ARG A 414 9.24 -9.01 -5.20
C ARG A 414 10.42 -9.11 -6.14
N SER A 415 10.60 -8.13 -7.03
CA SER A 415 11.78 -8.02 -7.91
C SER A 415 12.77 -7.01 -7.36
N THR A 416 14.05 -7.19 -7.70
CA THR A 416 15.12 -6.27 -7.36
C THR A 416 14.96 -4.90 -8.02
N ILE A 417 14.38 -4.84 -9.21
CA ILE A 417 14.07 -3.58 -9.90
C ILE A 417 13.08 -2.73 -9.09
N TRP A 418 11.99 -3.34 -8.58
CA TRP A 418 11.04 -2.61 -7.72
C TRP A 418 11.67 -2.23 -6.38
N SER A 419 12.53 -3.09 -5.80
CA SER A 419 13.30 -2.73 -4.62
C SER A 419 14.22 -1.54 -4.87
N HIS A 420 14.92 -1.51 -6.03
CA HIS A 420 15.74 -0.38 -6.43
C HIS A 420 14.93 0.92 -6.57
N ILE A 421 13.75 0.87 -7.20
CA ILE A 421 12.87 2.04 -7.35
C ILE A 421 12.41 2.56 -5.98
N TYR A 422 11.96 1.67 -5.07
CA TYR A 422 11.55 2.07 -3.73
C TYR A 422 12.69 2.71 -2.94
N GLU A 423 13.88 2.10 -3.00
CA GLU A 423 15.06 2.64 -2.32
C GLU A 423 15.49 3.99 -2.89
N VAL A 424 15.51 4.17 -4.22
CA VAL A 424 15.82 5.47 -4.86
C VAL A 424 14.81 6.53 -4.47
N ALA A 425 13.51 6.18 -4.45
CA ALA A 425 12.46 7.10 -4.04
C ALA A 425 12.59 7.53 -2.57
N LEU A 426 13.08 6.69 -1.68
CA LEU A 426 13.25 6.99 -0.26
C LEU A 426 14.63 7.56 0.09
N ALA A 427 15.67 7.27 -0.71
CA ALA A 427 17.07 7.49 -0.35
C ALA A 427 17.43 8.92 0.07
N PRO A 428 17.08 9.98 -0.67
CA PRO A 428 17.48 11.34 -0.28
C PRO A 428 16.97 11.72 1.11
N TYR A 429 15.75 11.29 1.43
CA TYR A 429 15.11 11.59 2.72
C TYR A 429 15.69 10.76 3.84
N MET A 430 15.90 9.46 3.60
CA MET A 430 16.48 8.57 4.62
C MET A 430 17.93 8.92 4.91
N ALA A 431 18.71 9.33 3.90
CA ALA A 431 20.06 9.84 4.13
C ALA A 431 20.06 11.05 5.06
N VAL A 432 19.17 12.02 4.81
CA VAL A 432 19.02 13.20 5.68
C VAL A 432 18.55 12.79 7.08
N SER A 433 17.61 11.86 7.20
CA SER A 433 17.11 11.37 8.50
C SER A 433 18.23 10.72 9.33
N VAL A 434 19.03 9.85 8.73
CA VAL A 434 20.17 9.20 9.39
C VAL A 434 21.21 10.24 9.83
N LEU A 435 21.65 11.12 8.93
CA LEU A 435 22.66 12.14 9.23
C LEU A 435 22.15 13.12 10.31
N THR A 436 20.89 13.53 10.21
CA THR A 436 20.28 14.44 11.19
C THR A 436 20.24 13.79 12.58
N GLU A 437 19.85 12.52 12.66
CA GLU A 437 19.78 11.83 13.94
C GLU A 437 21.17 11.52 14.50
N LEU A 438 22.14 11.18 13.64
CA LEU A 438 23.51 10.89 14.10
C LEU A 438 24.23 12.14 14.65
N PHE A 439 24.15 13.27 13.92
CA PHE A 439 24.98 14.43 14.22
C PHE A 439 24.25 15.57 14.95
N PHE A 440 22.97 15.82 14.64
CA PHE A 440 22.28 17.02 15.13
C PHE A 440 21.27 16.75 16.25
N ARG A 441 20.85 15.51 16.49
CA ARG A 441 19.95 15.10 17.59
C ARG A 441 18.73 16.01 17.76
N LYS A 442 18.19 16.54 16.65
CA LYS A 442 17.04 17.45 16.72
C LYS A 442 15.82 16.69 17.26
N SER A 443 15.21 17.23 18.31
CA SER A 443 13.92 16.77 18.80
C SER A 443 12.88 16.89 17.66
N ILE A 444 12.21 15.78 17.34
CA ILE A 444 11.08 15.82 16.42
C ILE A 444 9.81 16.03 17.23
N LYS A 445 8.98 17.00 16.80
CA LYS A 445 7.58 17.01 17.23
C LYS A 445 6.91 15.78 16.66
N PHE A 446 6.34 14.95 17.52
CA PHE A 446 5.57 13.78 17.10
C PHE A 446 4.34 14.25 16.32
N ASN A 447 4.30 13.95 15.04
CA ASN A 447 3.14 14.17 14.18
C ASN A 447 2.61 12.81 13.74
N VAL A 448 1.38 12.51 14.08
CA VAL A 448 0.69 11.30 13.63
C VAL A 448 0.51 11.37 12.10
N THR A 449 0.69 10.24 11.43
CA THR A 449 0.43 10.12 9.99
C THR A 449 -1.06 10.34 9.74
N ARG A 450 -1.40 11.29 8.89
CA ARG A 450 -2.80 11.56 8.53
C ARG A 450 -3.37 10.37 7.76
N LYS A 451 -4.64 10.05 8.01
CA LYS A 451 -5.39 8.97 7.35
C LYS A 451 -6.78 9.45 6.96
N GLY A 452 -7.38 8.84 5.93
CA GLY A 452 -8.67 9.27 5.40
C GLY A 452 -8.60 10.60 4.64
N ILE A 453 -7.53 10.85 3.88
CA ILE A 453 -7.33 12.10 3.16
C ILE A 453 -8.07 12.05 1.82
N LEU A 454 -9.08 12.91 1.67
CA LEU A 454 -9.72 13.19 0.38
C LEU A 454 -8.88 14.19 -0.40
N ASN A 455 -8.60 13.89 -1.64
CA ASN A 455 -7.92 14.78 -2.57
C ASN A 455 -8.65 14.78 -3.91
N ASN A 456 -9.21 15.92 -4.27
CA ASN A 456 -10.04 16.04 -5.47
C ASN A 456 -9.25 16.38 -6.75
N ARG A 457 -7.94 16.65 -6.63
CA ARG A 457 -7.12 17.06 -7.79
C ARG A 457 -5.77 16.35 -7.76
N ARG A 458 -5.28 16.03 -8.95
CA ARG A 458 -3.90 15.60 -9.14
C ARG A 458 -2.95 16.77 -8.85
N HIS A 459 -1.90 16.53 -8.07
CA HIS A 459 -0.86 17.52 -7.84
C HIS A 459 0.53 16.88 -7.80
N PHE A 460 1.51 17.63 -8.26
CA PHE A 460 2.91 17.22 -8.22
C PHE A 460 3.58 17.78 -6.96
N LEU A 461 4.27 16.92 -6.23
CA LEU A 461 4.95 17.27 -4.99
C LEU A 461 6.31 17.91 -5.28
N TRP A 462 6.34 19.16 -5.77
CA TRP A 462 7.55 19.87 -6.20
C TRP A 462 8.69 19.82 -5.17
N ARG A 463 8.41 20.13 -3.91
CA ARG A 463 9.41 20.13 -2.85
C ARG A 463 10.00 18.75 -2.58
N THR A 464 9.14 17.75 -2.62
CA THR A 464 9.53 16.34 -2.46
C THR A 464 10.28 15.82 -3.68
N SER A 465 10.03 16.35 -4.87
CA SER A 465 10.65 15.89 -6.11
C SER A 465 12.00 16.53 -6.40
N THR A 466 12.33 17.64 -5.74
CA THR A 466 13.57 18.42 -6.02
C THR A 466 14.84 17.56 -6.07
N PRO A 467 15.13 16.64 -5.14
CA PRO A 467 16.33 15.80 -5.21
C PRO A 467 16.38 14.94 -6.48
N TYR A 468 15.23 14.37 -6.90
CA TYR A 468 15.17 13.52 -8.09
C TYR A 468 15.34 14.34 -9.37
N VAL A 469 14.77 15.56 -9.42
CA VAL A 469 14.94 16.47 -10.55
C VAL A 469 16.40 16.86 -10.71
N ILE A 470 17.09 17.20 -9.62
CA ILE A 470 18.52 17.55 -9.64
C ILE A 470 19.36 16.36 -10.14
N LEU A 471 19.17 15.18 -9.56
CA LEU A 471 19.91 13.97 -9.94
C LEU A 471 19.64 13.57 -11.40
N LEU A 472 18.41 13.71 -11.87
CA LEU A 472 18.05 13.41 -13.25
C LEU A 472 18.65 14.45 -14.21
N ALA A 473 18.64 15.73 -13.86
CA ALA A 473 19.30 16.79 -14.64
C ALA A 473 20.82 16.53 -14.75
N MET A 474 21.48 16.19 -13.64
CA MET A 474 22.88 15.78 -13.64
C MET A 474 23.13 14.56 -14.53
N SER A 475 22.22 13.56 -14.52
CA SER A 475 22.29 12.38 -15.38
C SER A 475 22.18 12.74 -16.86
N ILE A 476 21.26 13.63 -17.21
CA ILE A 476 21.10 14.11 -18.59
C ILE A 476 22.35 14.89 -19.05
N ILE A 477 22.86 15.78 -18.25
CA ILE A 477 24.10 16.53 -18.55
C ILE A 477 25.26 15.55 -18.77
N SER A 478 25.41 14.55 -17.89
CA SER A 478 26.44 13.51 -18.03
C SER A 478 26.32 12.74 -19.35
N LEU A 479 25.10 12.36 -19.75
CA LEU A 479 24.88 11.68 -21.04
C LEU A 479 25.17 12.58 -22.24
N ILE A 480 24.89 13.88 -22.14
CA ILE A 480 25.28 14.85 -23.19
C ILE A 480 26.79 14.96 -23.27
N MET A 481 27.51 15.05 -22.14
CA MET A 481 28.99 15.11 -22.14
C MET A 481 29.60 13.85 -22.75
N ILE A 482 29.06 12.66 -22.46
CA ILE A 482 29.47 11.42 -23.11
C ILE A 482 29.23 11.50 -24.63
N GLY A 483 28.08 12.02 -25.07
CA GLY A 483 27.79 12.21 -26.48
C GLY A 483 28.79 13.15 -27.17
N ILE A 484 29.19 14.24 -26.51
CA ILE A 484 30.24 15.15 -26.98
C ILE A 484 31.57 14.42 -27.15
N ASP A 485 31.99 13.67 -26.14
CA ASP A 485 33.25 12.90 -26.15
C ASP A 485 33.29 11.85 -27.28
N LEU A 486 32.18 11.13 -27.49
CA LEU A 486 32.14 10.04 -28.46
C LEU A 486 31.96 10.52 -29.94
N TYR A 487 31.32 11.67 -30.18
CA TYR A 487 30.90 12.10 -31.50
C TYR A 487 31.56 13.41 -31.98
N THR A 488 32.43 14.03 -31.14
CA THR A 488 33.18 15.24 -31.52
C THR A 488 34.68 15.03 -31.29
N PRO A 489 35.56 15.89 -31.86
CA PRO A 489 36.99 15.84 -31.57
C PRO A 489 37.40 16.23 -30.13
N ILE A 490 36.43 16.62 -29.29
CA ILE A 490 36.67 17.06 -27.94
C ILE A 490 36.78 15.82 -27.05
N GLN A 491 37.97 15.53 -26.56
CA GLN A 491 38.21 14.44 -25.63
C GLN A 491 38.02 14.93 -24.19
N LEU A 492 36.95 14.48 -23.53
CA LEU A 492 36.61 14.84 -22.16
C LEU A 492 37.10 13.78 -21.16
N TYR A 493 37.28 12.55 -21.61
CA TYR A 493 37.62 11.42 -20.76
C TYR A 493 38.82 10.64 -21.28
N ASP A 494 39.70 10.22 -20.35
CA ASP A 494 40.93 9.50 -20.68
C ASP A 494 40.70 8.00 -20.92
N SER A 495 39.57 7.44 -20.51
CA SER A 495 39.29 6.00 -20.56
C SER A 495 37.89 5.70 -21.07
N VAL A 496 37.82 5.05 -22.22
CA VAL A 496 36.55 4.55 -22.80
C VAL A 496 35.93 3.44 -21.93
N ASP A 497 36.75 2.63 -21.28
CA ASP A 497 36.28 1.57 -20.37
C ASP A 497 35.46 2.14 -19.20
N MET A 498 35.96 3.24 -18.61
CA MET A 498 35.23 3.92 -17.54
C MET A 498 33.90 4.52 -18.01
N LEU A 499 33.84 4.97 -19.27
CA LEU A 499 32.58 5.47 -19.85
C LEU A 499 31.51 4.38 -19.89
N TYR A 500 31.81 3.20 -20.41
CA TYR A 500 30.83 2.10 -20.52
C TYR A 500 30.27 1.69 -19.16
N ILE A 501 31.12 1.62 -18.13
CA ILE A 501 30.72 1.30 -16.77
C ILE A 501 29.72 2.36 -16.26
N ASN A 502 30.05 3.64 -16.41
CA ASN A 502 29.26 4.71 -15.86
C ASN A 502 27.96 4.97 -16.67
N ILE A 503 27.98 4.76 -18.00
CA ILE A 503 26.77 4.80 -18.83
C ILE A 503 25.72 3.81 -18.30
N PHE A 504 26.12 2.56 -18.06
CA PHE A 504 25.21 1.56 -17.53
C PHE A 504 24.57 2.03 -16.21
N TRP A 505 25.36 2.51 -15.25
CA TRP A 505 24.84 2.94 -13.96
C TRP A 505 23.97 4.21 -14.05
N VAL A 506 24.34 5.19 -14.88
CA VAL A 506 23.52 6.38 -15.11
C VAL A 506 22.17 6.01 -15.68
N LEU A 507 22.12 5.14 -16.70
CA LEU A 507 20.87 4.71 -17.31
C LEU A 507 20.02 3.88 -16.32
N TYR A 508 20.64 2.96 -15.58
CA TYR A 508 19.96 2.15 -14.57
C TYR A 508 19.34 3.03 -13.46
N ASN A 509 20.09 4.01 -12.97
CA ASN A 509 19.63 4.95 -11.96
C ASN A 509 18.59 5.94 -12.51
N ALA A 510 18.73 6.41 -13.75
CA ALA A 510 17.80 7.33 -14.39
C ALA A 510 16.38 6.74 -14.50
N VAL A 511 16.26 5.44 -14.80
CA VAL A 511 14.96 4.74 -14.78
C VAL A 511 14.29 4.85 -13.41
N ALA A 512 15.02 4.60 -12.33
CA ALA A 512 14.47 4.69 -10.99
C ALA A 512 14.15 6.13 -10.58
N LEU A 513 14.95 7.12 -10.99
CA LEU A 513 14.68 8.55 -10.77
C LEU A 513 13.41 9.01 -11.49
N VAL A 514 13.20 8.59 -12.74
CA VAL A 514 11.96 8.86 -13.48
C VAL A 514 10.76 8.23 -12.76
N MET A 515 10.89 6.99 -12.28
CA MET A 515 9.81 6.35 -11.50
C MET A 515 9.54 7.08 -10.19
N ALA A 516 10.56 7.59 -9.50
CA ALA A 516 10.39 8.40 -8.28
C ALA A 516 9.66 9.73 -8.58
N LEU A 517 9.90 10.36 -9.72
CA LEU A 517 9.15 11.54 -10.18
C LEU A 517 7.69 11.20 -10.47
N ILE A 518 7.41 10.06 -11.10
CA ILE A 518 6.04 9.61 -11.36
C ILE A 518 5.32 9.32 -10.02
N ILE A 519 5.96 8.67 -9.07
CA ILE A 519 5.43 8.41 -7.71
C ILE A 519 5.09 9.72 -7.00
N SER A 520 5.84 10.79 -7.27
CA SER A 520 5.61 12.11 -6.69
C SER A 520 4.40 12.86 -7.29
N VAL A 521 3.70 12.29 -8.26
CA VAL A 521 2.42 12.77 -8.77
C VAL A 521 1.30 12.13 -7.96
N GLU A 522 0.79 12.83 -6.98
CA GLU A 522 -0.35 12.36 -6.17
C GLU A 522 -1.61 12.29 -7.00
N ARG A 523 -2.24 11.12 -7.03
CA ARG A 523 -3.54 10.91 -7.69
C ARG A 523 -4.68 11.41 -6.81
N PRO A 524 -5.80 11.86 -7.42
CA PRO A 524 -6.99 12.21 -6.66
C PRO A 524 -7.61 10.98 -5.97
N ARG A 525 -8.08 11.16 -4.74
CA ARG A 525 -8.86 10.18 -3.97
C ARG A 525 -10.25 10.77 -3.71
N PHE A 526 -11.23 10.26 -4.43
CA PHE A 526 -12.60 10.76 -4.40
C PHE A 526 -13.50 10.02 -3.42
N ARG A 527 -13.03 8.91 -2.85
CA ARG A 527 -13.81 8.02 -2.01
C ARG A 527 -13.38 8.10 -0.56
N GLU A 528 -14.35 8.18 0.32
CA GLU A 528 -14.13 8.20 1.78
C GLU A 528 -13.74 6.82 2.32
N ALA A 529 -14.18 5.75 1.65
CA ALA A 529 -13.85 4.39 2.02
C ALA A 529 -13.38 3.55 0.83
N GLU A 530 -12.50 2.61 1.10
CA GLU A 530 -12.10 1.59 0.13
C GLU A 530 -13.30 0.68 -0.21
N ARG A 531 -13.34 0.24 -1.45
CA ARG A 531 -14.32 -0.74 -1.93
C ARG A 531 -13.66 -2.07 -2.17
N PHE A 532 -14.31 -3.10 -1.70
CA PHE A 532 -13.83 -4.47 -1.83
C PHE A 532 -14.69 -5.20 -2.88
N ASP A 533 -14.03 -5.85 -3.82
CA ASP A 533 -14.70 -6.73 -4.77
C ASP A 533 -15.30 -7.91 -3.99
N VAL A 534 -16.62 -8.01 -4.06
CA VAL A 534 -17.40 -9.07 -3.42
C VAL A 534 -18.39 -9.62 -4.44
N THR A 535 -18.88 -10.83 -4.21
CA THR A 535 -19.97 -11.39 -5.00
C THR A 535 -21.00 -11.91 -4.03
N LEU A 536 -22.01 -11.07 -3.73
CA LEU A 536 -23.08 -11.40 -2.79
C LEU A 536 -24.42 -11.31 -3.50
N GLU A 537 -25.20 -12.37 -3.41
CA GLU A 537 -26.60 -12.35 -3.82
C GLU A 537 -27.39 -11.51 -2.82
N ALA A 538 -28.25 -10.64 -3.33
CA ALA A 538 -29.00 -9.69 -2.53
C ALA A 538 -30.38 -9.43 -3.15
N GLU A 539 -31.24 -8.86 -2.37
CA GLU A 539 -32.59 -8.46 -2.77
C GLU A 539 -32.76 -6.96 -2.61
N LEU A 540 -33.32 -6.33 -3.62
CA LEU A 540 -33.76 -4.95 -3.61
C LEU A 540 -35.27 -4.93 -3.32
N GLN A 541 -35.67 -4.30 -2.22
CA GLN A 541 -37.07 -4.21 -1.82
C GLN A 541 -37.59 -2.79 -2.03
N ASP A 542 -38.72 -2.68 -2.69
CA ASP A 542 -39.51 -1.43 -2.82
C ASP A 542 -40.38 -1.24 -1.57
N SER A 543 -40.07 -0.21 -0.80
CA SER A 543 -40.79 0.09 0.45
C SER A 543 -42.29 0.42 0.24
N MET A 544 -42.72 0.77 -1.00
CA MET A 544 -44.10 1.10 -1.29
C MET A 544 -44.94 -0.07 -1.72
N ASN A 545 -44.35 -1.08 -2.38
CA ASN A 545 -45.10 -2.15 -3.03
C ASN A 545 -44.79 -3.56 -2.47
N ASP A 546 -43.96 -3.66 -1.47
CA ASP A 546 -43.45 -4.93 -0.86
C ASP A 546 -42.94 -5.97 -1.88
N ARG A 547 -42.42 -5.50 -3.01
CA ARG A 547 -41.86 -6.33 -4.06
C ARG A 547 -40.36 -6.42 -3.91
N THR A 548 -39.86 -7.64 -4.02
CA THR A 548 -38.39 -7.92 -4.00
C THR A 548 -37.90 -8.20 -5.41
N HIS A 549 -36.71 -7.70 -5.73
CA HIS A 549 -36.00 -7.93 -6.99
C HIS A 549 -34.60 -8.48 -6.72
N PRO A 550 -34.24 -9.60 -7.36
CA PRO A 550 -32.90 -10.17 -7.19
C PRO A 550 -31.85 -9.28 -7.81
N ILE A 551 -30.79 -9.04 -7.07
CA ILE A 551 -29.63 -8.26 -7.49
C ILE A 551 -28.34 -8.96 -7.01
N ARG A 552 -27.20 -8.49 -7.51
CA ARG A 552 -25.89 -8.94 -7.02
C ARG A 552 -25.05 -7.74 -6.60
N ILE A 553 -24.47 -7.78 -5.42
CA ILE A 553 -23.48 -6.81 -4.97
C ILE A 553 -22.13 -7.26 -5.54
N ILE A 554 -21.47 -6.39 -6.33
CA ILE A 554 -20.19 -6.69 -6.99
C ILE A 554 -19.02 -5.93 -6.40
N ASP A 555 -19.25 -4.78 -5.77
CA ASP A 555 -18.33 -4.15 -4.83
C ASP A 555 -19.09 -3.55 -3.64
N LEU A 556 -18.43 -3.56 -2.48
CA LEU A 556 -19.02 -3.12 -1.22
C LEU A 556 -18.02 -2.29 -0.42
N SER A 557 -18.51 -1.25 0.22
CA SER A 557 -17.81 -0.47 1.24
C SER A 557 -18.73 -0.23 2.44
N GLU A 558 -18.25 0.41 3.49
CA GLU A 558 -19.07 0.75 4.67
C GLU A 558 -20.15 1.76 4.35
N TYR A 559 -20.00 2.54 3.26
CA TYR A 559 -20.92 3.66 2.92
C TYR A 559 -21.70 3.43 1.64
N GLY A 560 -21.46 2.35 0.89
CA GLY A 560 -22.17 2.09 -0.34
C GLY A 560 -21.69 0.87 -1.11
N ALA A 561 -22.37 0.60 -2.23
CA ALA A 561 -22.13 -0.56 -3.05
C ALA A 561 -22.26 -0.27 -4.54
N ARG A 562 -21.68 -1.14 -5.34
CA ARG A 562 -22.01 -1.29 -6.76
C ARG A 562 -22.83 -2.56 -6.93
N LEU A 563 -23.97 -2.39 -7.56
CA LEU A 563 -24.97 -3.44 -7.76
C LEU A 563 -24.97 -3.84 -9.24
N GLU A 564 -25.06 -5.11 -9.51
CA GLU A 564 -25.48 -5.68 -10.79
C GLU A 564 -26.98 -6.01 -10.67
N LEU A 565 -27.77 -5.41 -11.55
CA LEU A 565 -29.22 -5.56 -11.56
C LEU A 565 -29.58 -6.69 -12.54
N LEU A 566 -30.16 -7.74 -12.02
CA LEU A 566 -30.40 -8.98 -12.78
C LEU A 566 -31.66 -8.89 -13.67
N ASP A 567 -32.53 -7.93 -13.41
CA ASP A 567 -33.71 -7.66 -14.23
C ASP A 567 -33.86 -6.15 -14.58
N THR A 568 -34.60 -5.87 -15.63
CA THR A 568 -34.89 -4.51 -16.07
C THR A 568 -35.80 -3.75 -15.11
N LYS A 569 -36.62 -4.46 -14.33
CA LYS A 569 -37.57 -3.85 -13.36
C LYS A 569 -36.83 -3.25 -12.19
N ALA A 570 -35.80 -3.95 -11.66
CA ALA A 570 -34.90 -3.40 -10.64
C ALA A 570 -34.20 -2.12 -11.13
N ALA A 571 -33.84 -2.09 -12.40
CA ALA A 571 -33.20 -0.95 -13.02
C ALA A 571 -34.14 0.27 -13.13
N HIS A 572 -35.41 0.02 -13.49
CA HIS A 572 -36.44 1.07 -13.53
C HIS A 572 -36.79 1.58 -12.13
N LEU A 573 -36.94 0.72 -11.14
CA LEU A 573 -37.22 1.10 -9.75
C LEU A 573 -36.13 2.01 -9.18
N LEU A 574 -34.86 1.66 -9.34
CA LEU A 574 -33.72 2.51 -8.93
C LEU A 574 -33.71 3.83 -9.69
N SER A 575 -34.12 3.84 -10.95
CA SER A 575 -34.19 5.07 -11.75
C SER A 575 -35.33 6.02 -11.31
N ALA A 576 -36.44 5.47 -10.85
CA ALA A 576 -37.62 6.23 -10.41
C ALA A 576 -37.43 7.01 -9.10
N GLY A 577 -36.36 6.72 -8.33
CA GLY A 577 -36.04 7.46 -7.10
C GLY A 577 -36.89 7.05 -5.88
N ASN A 578 -37.52 5.87 -5.90
CA ASN A 578 -38.26 5.31 -4.78
C ASN A 578 -37.37 5.05 -3.56
N ALA A 579 -37.98 5.06 -2.37
CA ALA A 579 -37.33 4.60 -1.15
C ALA A 579 -37.07 3.08 -1.24
N LEU A 580 -35.83 2.69 -1.45
CA LEU A 580 -35.43 1.32 -1.65
C LEU A 580 -34.55 0.82 -0.50
N THR A 581 -34.72 -0.43 -0.14
CA THR A 581 -33.87 -1.10 0.82
C THR A 581 -33.18 -2.32 0.21
N LEU A 582 -31.98 -2.61 0.72
CA LEU A 582 -31.16 -3.73 0.29
C LEU A 582 -31.03 -4.73 1.43
N SER A 583 -31.20 -6.00 1.10
CA SER A 583 -30.99 -7.10 2.04
C SER A 583 -30.12 -8.19 1.43
N SER A 584 -29.14 -8.70 2.19
CA SER A 584 -28.26 -9.81 1.81
C SER A 584 -27.72 -10.50 3.06
N GLY A 585 -28.13 -11.72 3.33
CA GLY A 585 -27.69 -12.48 4.50
C GLY A 585 -27.92 -11.73 5.82
N SER A 586 -26.82 -11.33 6.47
CA SER A 586 -26.85 -10.55 7.73
C SER A 586 -27.16 -9.08 7.52
N LEU A 587 -27.04 -8.56 6.32
CA LEU A 587 -27.44 -7.19 5.97
C LEU A 587 -28.92 -7.14 5.70
N ARG A 588 -29.72 -6.48 6.54
CA ARG A 588 -31.16 -6.40 6.38
C ARG A 588 -31.63 -4.94 6.33
N GLY A 589 -32.41 -4.61 5.29
CA GLY A 589 -33.12 -3.34 5.19
C GLY A 589 -32.22 -2.10 5.15
N LEU A 590 -31.05 -2.17 4.49
CA LEU A 590 -30.18 -1.00 4.26
C LEU A 590 -30.90 -0.02 3.34
N LYS A 591 -31.17 1.17 3.79
CA LYS A 591 -31.72 2.26 2.95
C LYS A 591 -30.70 2.70 1.93
N LEU A 592 -31.15 2.88 0.69
CA LEU A 592 -30.29 3.21 -0.44
C LEU A 592 -30.55 4.61 -0.99
N HIS A 593 -29.47 5.35 -1.22
CA HIS A 593 -29.46 6.53 -2.07
C HIS A 593 -28.76 6.23 -3.38
N LYS A 594 -29.46 6.44 -4.50
CA LYS A 594 -28.92 6.20 -5.84
C LYS A 594 -28.02 7.35 -6.30
N HIS A 595 -26.82 7.02 -6.76
CA HIS A 595 -25.95 7.99 -7.42
C HIS A 595 -26.03 7.92 -8.94
N TRP A 596 -25.99 6.71 -9.49
CA TRP A 596 -26.06 6.48 -10.92
C TRP A 596 -26.58 5.08 -11.23
N VAL A 597 -27.15 4.96 -12.44
CA VAL A 597 -27.48 3.67 -13.05
C VAL A 597 -26.96 3.70 -14.47
N SER A 598 -26.36 2.60 -14.95
CA SER A 598 -25.80 2.50 -16.29
C SER A 598 -26.00 1.11 -16.88
N GLN A 599 -26.18 1.05 -18.19
CA GLN A 599 -26.20 -0.19 -18.94
C GLN A 599 -24.82 -0.43 -19.57
N GLN A 600 -24.29 -1.61 -19.40
CA GLN A 600 -23.05 -2.07 -20.04
C GLN A 600 -23.31 -3.39 -20.76
N GLY A 601 -23.43 -3.33 -22.08
CA GLY A 601 -23.87 -4.47 -22.87
C GLY A 601 -25.33 -4.87 -22.55
N LYS A 602 -25.55 -6.08 -22.07
CA LYS A 602 -26.87 -6.60 -21.66
C LYS A 602 -27.13 -6.45 -20.15
N SER A 603 -26.13 -6.08 -19.36
CA SER A 603 -26.25 -5.97 -17.91
C SER A 603 -26.45 -4.52 -17.46
N TYR A 604 -27.20 -4.35 -16.39
CA TYR A 604 -27.45 -3.06 -15.75
C TYR A 604 -26.65 -3.00 -14.45
N TYR A 605 -26.05 -1.83 -14.20
CA TYR A 605 -25.26 -1.58 -12.99
C TYR A 605 -25.72 -0.30 -12.31
N ALA A 606 -25.65 -0.28 -10.99
CA ALA A 606 -25.99 0.90 -10.20
C ALA A 606 -24.91 1.17 -9.13
N GLY A 607 -24.64 2.44 -8.87
CA GLY A 607 -23.87 2.88 -7.71
C GLY A 607 -24.79 3.51 -6.68
N VAL A 608 -24.72 2.98 -5.46
CA VAL A 608 -25.55 3.42 -4.34
C VAL A 608 -24.73 3.77 -3.12
N SER A 609 -25.22 4.70 -2.29
CA SER A 609 -24.76 4.90 -0.91
C SER A 609 -25.82 4.43 0.07
N PHE A 610 -25.41 4.15 1.29
CA PHE A 610 -26.28 3.74 2.38
C PHE A 610 -26.68 4.97 3.20
N GLU A 611 -27.95 5.04 3.60
CA GLU A 611 -28.51 6.09 4.45
C GLU A 611 -28.96 5.53 5.78
N ASP A 612 -28.88 6.32 6.86
CA ASP A 612 -29.36 6.00 8.20
C ASP A 612 -28.91 4.61 8.70
N VAL A 613 -27.64 4.27 8.50
CA VAL A 613 -27.10 2.95 8.84
C VAL A 613 -27.12 2.75 10.36
N THR A 614 -27.93 1.79 10.82
CA THR A 614 -28.01 1.43 12.25
C THR A 614 -26.70 0.79 12.72
N GLN A 615 -26.50 0.74 14.04
CA GLN A 615 -25.31 0.11 14.63
C GLN A 615 -25.21 -1.40 14.29
N GLU A 616 -26.33 -2.08 14.22
CA GLU A 616 -26.39 -3.50 13.84
C GLU A 616 -26.01 -3.71 12.37
N GLN A 617 -26.57 -2.90 11.48
CA GLN A 617 -26.22 -2.92 10.04
C GLN A 617 -24.75 -2.57 9.83
N TYR A 618 -24.22 -1.59 10.56
CA TYR A 618 -22.79 -1.24 10.49
C TYR A 618 -21.89 -2.41 10.95
N ARG A 619 -22.25 -3.08 12.04
CA ARG A 619 -21.53 -4.29 12.48
C ARG A 619 -21.57 -5.40 11.43
N ALA A 620 -22.70 -5.60 10.78
CA ALA A 620 -22.81 -6.59 9.69
C ALA A 620 -21.93 -6.23 8.50
N LEU A 621 -21.85 -4.94 8.10
CA LEU A 621 -20.93 -4.46 7.06
C LEU A 621 -19.47 -4.72 7.45
N VAL A 622 -19.06 -4.31 8.65
CA VAL A 622 -17.69 -4.55 9.14
C VAL A 622 -17.36 -6.04 9.20
N LYS A 623 -18.33 -6.87 9.58
CA LYS A 623 -18.17 -8.33 9.61
C LYS A 623 -17.85 -8.88 8.22
N ILE A 624 -18.63 -8.52 7.23
CA ILE A 624 -18.44 -8.99 5.84
C ILE A 624 -17.11 -8.47 5.26
N LEU A 625 -16.81 -7.18 5.46
CA LEU A 625 -15.68 -6.53 4.80
C LEU A 625 -14.32 -6.86 5.42
N PHE A 626 -14.26 -7.07 6.74
CA PHE A 626 -12.99 -7.15 7.46
C PHE A 626 -12.85 -8.39 8.33
N VAL A 627 -13.91 -8.77 9.06
CA VAL A 627 -13.82 -9.80 10.11
C VAL A 627 -13.86 -11.21 9.53
N ASP A 628 -14.83 -11.49 8.66
CA ASP A 628 -15.02 -12.78 7.98
C ASP A 628 -14.45 -12.77 6.56
N ALA A 629 -13.91 -11.64 6.09
CA ALA A 629 -13.45 -11.49 4.72
C ALA A 629 -12.57 -12.70 4.31
N PRO A 630 -12.90 -13.38 3.20
CA PRO A 630 -12.02 -14.40 2.65
C PRO A 630 -10.65 -13.76 2.39
N ASP A 631 -9.63 -14.58 2.13
CA ASP A 631 -8.23 -14.14 1.96
C ASP A 631 -7.99 -13.15 0.78
N ILE A 632 -8.89 -12.15 0.63
CA ILE A 632 -8.80 -11.06 -0.35
C ILE A 632 -7.43 -10.40 -0.31
N TYR A 633 -6.79 -10.39 0.87
CA TYR A 633 -5.50 -9.73 1.10
C TYR A 633 -4.29 -10.67 0.98
N SER A 634 -4.48 -11.97 1.06
CA SER A 634 -3.38 -12.96 0.99
C SER A 634 -3.25 -13.63 -0.38
N SER A 635 -4.31 -13.63 -1.19
CA SER A 635 -4.42 -14.34 -2.47
C SER A 635 -4.25 -13.45 -3.70
N ARG A 636 -3.96 -12.14 -3.56
CA ARG A 636 -3.62 -11.32 -4.72
C ARG A 636 -2.41 -11.93 -5.41
N GLU A 637 -2.64 -12.66 -6.47
CA GLU A 637 -1.59 -13.06 -7.39
C GLU A 637 -1.09 -11.80 -8.08
N TYR A 638 0.03 -11.30 -7.58
CA TYR A 638 0.70 -10.16 -8.22
C TYR A 638 1.24 -10.61 -9.57
N VAL A 639 0.57 -10.18 -10.62
CA VAL A 639 1.04 -10.38 -12.00
C VAL A 639 2.34 -9.58 -12.13
N ASN A 640 3.46 -10.26 -12.33
CA ASN A 640 4.77 -9.64 -12.56
C ASN A 640 4.69 -8.69 -13.76
N SER A 641 4.39 -7.42 -13.50
CA SER A 641 4.33 -6.40 -14.56
C SER A 641 5.73 -5.85 -14.82
N THR A 642 6.06 -5.77 -16.10
CA THR A 642 7.29 -5.12 -16.55
C THR A 642 7.21 -3.60 -16.40
N LEU A 643 8.34 -2.92 -16.26
CA LEU A 643 8.42 -1.44 -16.23
C LEU A 643 7.75 -0.80 -17.45
N LEU A 644 7.82 -1.44 -18.62
CA LEU A 644 7.17 -0.95 -19.84
C LEU A 644 5.63 -0.99 -19.72
N ASN A 645 5.08 -2.01 -19.09
CA ASN A 645 3.65 -2.08 -18.80
C ASN A 645 3.25 -1.00 -17.79
N ALA A 646 4.14 -0.69 -16.80
CA ALA A 646 3.95 0.34 -15.81
C ALA A 646 3.78 1.73 -16.47
N THR A 647 4.76 2.14 -17.23
CA THR A 647 4.76 3.44 -17.91
C THR A 647 3.60 3.56 -18.90
N SER A 648 3.34 2.52 -19.69
CA SER A 648 2.21 2.48 -20.63
C SER A 648 0.86 2.60 -19.93
N ARG A 649 0.68 1.92 -18.77
CA ARG A 649 -0.53 1.99 -17.95
C ARG A 649 -0.71 3.38 -17.33
N PHE A 650 0.36 3.93 -16.75
CA PHE A 650 0.35 5.29 -16.21
C PHE A 650 -0.14 6.31 -17.25
N PHE A 651 0.43 6.33 -18.47
CA PHE A 651 0.03 7.26 -19.50
C PHE A 651 -1.37 6.98 -20.07
N ARG A 652 -1.81 5.73 -20.14
CA ARG A 652 -3.16 5.37 -20.61
C ARG A 652 -4.22 5.76 -19.59
N GLN A 653 -4.02 5.42 -18.33
CA GLN A 653 -5.01 5.67 -17.26
C GLN A 653 -5.04 7.14 -16.85
N THR A 654 -3.93 7.88 -16.98
CA THR A 654 -3.94 9.33 -16.83
C THR A 654 -4.85 10.04 -17.84
N ARG A 655 -5.03 9.46 -19.03
CA ARG A 655 -5.93 9.98 -20.06
C ARG A 655 -7.37 9.51 -19.92
N ALA A 656 -7.57 8.39 -19.23
CA ALA A 656 -8.85 7.71 -19.05
C ALA A 656 -9.47 7.94 -17.67
N GLU A 657 -9.12 9.03 -16.96
CA GLU A 657 -9.83 9.39 -15.73
C GLU A 657 -11.33 9.46 -16.02
N PRO A 658 -12.16 8.71 -15.28
CA PRO A 658 -13.58 8.74 -15.51
C PRO A 658 -14.06 10.18 -15.30
N LYS A 659 -14.43 10.85 -16.38
CA LYS A 659 -15.33 11.98 -16.27
C LYS A 659 -16.54 11.43 -15.55
N GLN A 660 -16.82 11.95 -14.37
CA GLN A 660 -18.03 11.63 -13.62
C GLN A 660 -19.19 11.62 -14.62
N SER A 661 -19.78 10.46 -14.87
CA SER A 661 -20.93 10.38 -15.74
C SER A 661 -22.07 11.11 -15.01
N GLU A 662 -22.38 12.31 -15.42
CA GLU A 662 -23.51 13.11 -14.92
C GLU A 662 -24.88 12.49 -15.29
N ARG A 663 -24.88 11.26 -15.80
CA ARG A 663 -26.09 10.56 -16.21
C ARG A 663 -26.89 10.12 -15.00
N GLN A 664 -28.04 10.72 -14.79
CA GLN A 664 -28.94 10.47 -13.68
C GLN A 664 -29.90 9.28 -13.90
N SER A 665 -30.02 8.76 -15.14
CA SER A 665 -30.99 7.70 -15.48
C SER A 665 -30.46 6.78 -16.60
N ILE A 666 -30.97 5.54 -16.63
CA ILE A 666 -30.71 4.54 -17.66
C ILE A 666 -31.26 5.04 -19.01
N ARG A 667 -30.54 4.68 -20.08
CA ARG A 667 -31.00 4.88 -21.45
C ARG A 667 -31.25 3.54 -22.12
N GLU A 668 -32.44 3.37 -22.64
CA GLU A 668 -32.78 2.27 -23.53
C GLU A 668 -32.44 2.67 -24.95
N THR A 669 -31.71 1.80 -25.69
CA THR A 669 -31.46 2.01 -27.10
C THR A 669 -32.74 1.70 -27.87
N ILE A 670 -33.24 2.70 -28.59
CA ILE A 670 -34.46 2.59 -29.41
C ILE A 670 -34.18 3.10 -30.81
N SER A 671 -35.08 2.86 -31.74
CA SER A 671 -35.04 3.45 -33.09
C SER A 671 -36.45 3.77 -33.48
N VAL A 672 -36.91 4.91 -32.97
CA VAL A 672 -38.31 5.38 -33.16
C VAL A 672 -38.30 6.70 -33.92
N PRO A 673 -39.08 6.84 -34.98
CA PRO A 673 -39.23 8.11 -35.66
C PRO A 673 -39.91 9.13 -34.74
N GLY A 674 -39.43 10.37 -34.80
CA GLY A 674 -39.97 11.48 -34.02
C GLY A 674 -39.98 12.79 -34.80
N ILE A 675 -40.68 13.78 -34.29
CA ILE A 675 -40.78 15.12 -34.87
C ILE A 675 -40.48 16.15 -33.77
N LEU A 676 -39.55 17.05 -34.05
CA LEU A 676 -39.28 18.23 -33.23
C LEU A 676 -40.11 19.42 -33.76
N TYR A 677 -40.85 20.09 -32.91
CA TYR A 677 -41.58 21.30 -33.20
C TYR A 677 -40.86 22.51 -32.58
N PHE A 678 -40.69 23.53 -33.39
CA PHE A 678 -40.10 24.81 -33.02
C PHE A 678 -41.21 25.85 -32.74
N ALA A 679 -40.93 26.84 -31.93
CA ALA A 679 -41.88 27.87 -31.55
C ALA A 679 -42.42 28.71 -32.76
N ASP A 680 -41.67 28.78 -33.84
CA ASP A 680 -42.01 29.46 -35.10
C ASP A 680 -42.84 28.61 -36.08
N LYS A 681 -43.46 27.52 -35.62
CA LYS A 681 -44.18 26.49 -36.38
C LYS A 681 -43.35 25.66 -37.31
N GLY A 682 -41.99 25.75 -37.24
CA GLY A 682 -41.09 24.85 -37.94
C GLY A 682 -41.14 23.43 -37.37
N LYS A 683 -40.99 22.41 -38.24
CA LYS A 683 -40.88 21.00 -37.83
C LYS A 683 -39.66 20.35 -38.45
N VAL A 684 -39.01 19.47 -37.69
CA VAL A 684 -37.84 18.69 -38.15
C VAL A 684 -38.06 17.23 -37.80
N GLU A 685 -38.00 16.38 -38.81
CA GLU A 685 -38.00 14.93 -38.62
C GLU A 685 -36.70 14.46 -37.98
N THR A 686 -36.82 13.57 -37.03
CA THR A 686 -35.71 13.01 -36.24
C THR A 686 -35.93 11.53 -36.01
N THR A 687 -34.90 10.85 -35.52
CA THR A 687 -34.99 9.47 -35.02
C THR A 687 -34.48 9.47 -33.59
N LEU A 688 -35.28 8.98 -32.65
CA LEU A 688 -34.85 8.73 -31.30
C LEU A 688 -33.89 7.52 -31.33
N VAL A 689 -32.73 7.71 -30.79
CA VAL A 689 -31.66 6.70 -30.76
C VAL A 689 -31.58 6.05 -29.37
N ASP A 690 -31.80 6.80 -28.34
CA ASP A 690 -31.96 6.32 -26.99
C ASP A 690 -32.95 7.16 -26.19
N TYR A 691 -33.47 6.57 -25.12
CA TYR A 691 -34.47 7.17 -24.24
C TYR A 691 -34.15 6.84 -22.77
N SER A 692 -34.42 7.77 -21.88
CA SER A 692 -34.36 7.62 -20.43
C SER A 692 -35.45 8.47 -19.75
N LEU A 693 -35.67 8.29 -18.44
CA LEU A 693 -36.61 9.09 -17.67
C LEU A 693 -36.32 10.61 -17.66
N SER A 694 -35.02 10.99 -17.81
CA SER A 694 -34.61 12.39 -17.75
C SER A 694 -34.37 13.03 -19.12
N GLY A 695 -34.42 12.27 -20.23
CA GLY A 695 -34.14 12.77 -21.56
C GLY A 695 -33.91 11.70 -22.60
N CYS A 696 -33.65 12.11 -23.83
CA CYS A 696 -33.39 11.21 -24.95
C CYS A 696 -32.24 11.71 -25.82
N GLN A 697 -31.74 10.83 -26.68
CA GLN A 697 -30.83 11.19 -27.76
C GLN A 697 -31.53 11.02 -29.10
N ILE A 698 -31.36 12.02 -29.94
CA ILE A 698 -31.98 12.03 -31.28
C ILE A 698 -30.88 12.16 -32.35
N GLU A 699 -31.19 11.60 -33.52
CA GLU A 699 -30.40 11.74 -34.73
C GLU A 699 -31.11 12.72 -35.69
N LEU A 700 -30.34 13.68 -36.25
CA LEU A 700 -30.82 14.78 -37.12
C LEU A 700 -30.02 14.85 -38.40
N ARG A 701 -30.61 15.31 -39.45
CA ARG A 701 -29.91 15.62 -40.75
C ARG A 701 -29.25 17.00 -40.73
N LYS A 702 -29.79 17.95 -39.92
CA LYS A 702 -29.28 19.33 -39.80
C LYS A 702 -29.02 19.63 -38.31
N PRO A 703 -27.99 20.44 -37.98
CA PRO A 703 -27.72 20.80 -36.61
C PRO A 703 -28.82 21.68 -36.02
N ILE A 704 -29.08 21.55 -34.74
CA ILE A 704 -29.91 22.47 -33.92
C ILE A 704 -28.99 23.14 -32.90
N GLN A 705 -29.42 24.28 -32.34
CA GLN A 705 -28.58 24.98 -31.35
C GLN A 705 -28.79 24.40 -29.94
N PRO A 706 -27.72 24.21 -29.15
CA PRO A 706 -27.86 23.92 -27.72
C PRO A 706 -28.58 25.03 -26.98
N GLY A 707 -29.36 24.66 -25.96
CA GLY A 707 -30.15 25.58 -25.14
C GLY A 707 -31.58 25.79 -25.63
N LEU A 708 -31.92 25.46 -26.86
CA LEU A 708 -33.28 25.59 -27.40
C LEU A 708 -34.26 24.71 -26.62
N VAL A 709 -35.46 25.27 -26.38
CA VAL A 709 -36.60 24.53 -25.85
C VAL A 709 -37.52 24.20 -27.03
N LEU A 710 -37.80 22.93 -27.21
CA LEU A 710 -38.53 22.36 -28.32
C LEU A 710 -39.55 21.37 -27.81
N ARG A 711 -40.57 21.09 -28.62
CA ARG A 711 -41.51 20.02 -28.31
C ARG A 711 -41.17 18.79 -29.15
N LEU A 712 -40.95 17.68 -28.49
CA LEU A 712 -40.65 16.39 -29.14
C LEU A 712 -41.92 15.55 -29.15
N HIS A 713 -42.30 15.10 -30.32
CA HIS A 713 -43.35 14.10 -30.50
C HIS A 713 -42.72 12.81 -31.05
N ALA A 714 -42.98 11.69 -30.38
CA ALA A 714 -42.58 10.37 -30.85
C ALA A 714 -43.55 9.31 -30.36
N ASP A 715 -43.89 8.36 -31.21
CA ASP A 715 -44.85 7.30 -30.86
C ASP A 715 -44.09 6.16 -30.15
N HIS A 716 -43.94 6.33 -28.82
CA HIS A 716 -43.25 5.40 -27.94
C HIS A 716 -44.12 5.09 -26.73
N ASN A 717 -44.05 3.84 -26.23
CA ASN A 717 -44.91 3.37 -25.12
C ASN A 717 -44.77 4.17 -23.82
N SER A 718 -43.61 4.82 -23.62
CA SER A 718 -43.30 5.55 -22.40
C SER A 718 -43.62 7.06 -22.47
N PHE A 719 -43.74 7.64 -23.66
CA PHE A 719 -44.18 9.03 -23.86
C PHE A 719 -44.60 9.28 -25.31
N ARG A 720 -45.56 10.16 -25.51
CA ARG A 720 -45.99 10.56 -26.84
C ARG A 720 -45.57 11.98 -27.21
N GLU A 721 -45.58 12.89 -26.25
CA GLU A 721 -45.19 14.28 -26.43
C GLU A 721 -44.55 14.82 -25.17
N SER A 722 -43.45 15.58 -25.31
CA SER A 722 -42.74 16.20 -24.19
C SER A 722 -42.01 17.46 -24.63
N ASP A 723 -42.00 18.46 -23.76
CA ASP A 723 -41.14 19.62 -23.90
C ASP A 723 -39.70 19.25 -23.52
N VAL A 724 -38.77 19.60 -24.35
CA VAL A 724 -37.34 19.18 -24.23
C VAL A 724 -36.40 20.37 -24.40
N ARG A 725 -35.32 20.38 -23.67
CA ARG A 725 -34.20 21.33 -23.83
C ARG A 725 -33.01 20.64 -24.47
N VAL A 726 -32.50 21.21 -25.55
CA VAL A 726 -31.28 20.73 -26.22
C VAL A 726 -30.07 20.97 -25.30
N GLN A 727 -29.42 19.91 -24.84
CA GLN A 727 -28.25 20.00 -23.97
C GLN A 727 -26.94 20.12 -24.76
N TRP A 728 -26.79 19.30 -25.79
CA TRP A 728 -25.61 19.28 -26.64
C TRP A 728 -25.95 18.76 -28.05
N VAL A 729 -25.08 19.12 -29.00
CA VAL A 729 -25.19 18.66 -30.39
C VAL A 729 -23.78 18.28 -30.88
N GLN A 730 -23.64 17.12 -31.50
CA GLN A 730 -22.39 16.60 -31.99
C GLN A 730 -22.53 16.07 -33.42
N LYS A 731 -21.61 16.41 -34.31
CA LYS A 731 -21.56 15.87 -35.68
C LYS A 731 -21.02 14.46 -35.69
N ARG A 732 -21.72 13.53 -36.34
CA ARG A 732 -21.31 12.14 -36.49
C ARG A 732 -21.47 11.72 -37.97
N GLY A 733 -20.37 11.81 -38.74
CA GLY A 733 -20.39 11.56 -40.19
C GLY A 733 -21.24 12.57 -40.93
N ARG A 734 -22.28 12.11 -41.63
CA ARG A 734 -23.25 12.96 -42.38
C ARG A 734 -24.45 13.40 -41.58
N LYS A 735 -24.57 12.99 -40.32
CA LYS A 735 -25.69 13.27 -39.43
C LYS A 735 -25.22 13.97 -38.15
N TYR A 736 -26.17 14.47 -37.39
CA TYR A 736 -25.96 15.11 -36.09
C TYR A 736 -26.71 14.34 -35.02
N LEU A 737 -26.04 14.12 -33.87
CA LEU A 737 -26.66 13.60 -32.66
C LEU A 737 -26.89 14.76 -31.71
N ALA A 738 -28.07 14.82 -31.09
CA ALA A 738 -28.38 15.80 -30.08
C ALA A 738 -28.92 15.11 -28.81
N GLY A 739 -28.43 15.53 -27.64
CA GLY A 739 -28.94 15.12 -26.35
C GLY A 739 -30.02 16.11 -25.89
N LEU A 740 -31.18 15.58 -25.58
CA LEU A 740 -32.35 16.33 -25.12
C LEU A 740 -32.67 15.97 -23.65
N ARG A 741 -32.99 16.97 -22.83
CA ARG A 741 -33.49 16.81 -21.49
C ARG A 741 -34.98 17.12 -21.45
N PHE A 742 -35.77 16.23 -20.86
CA PHE A 742 -37.19 16.47 -20.63
C PHE A 742 -37.37 17.60 -19.60
N LEU A 743 -38.27 18.53 -19.88
CA LEU A 743 -38.73 19.55 -18.95
C LEU A 743 -39.94 18.96 -18.26
N THR A 744 -39.78 18.48 -17.01
CA THR A 744 -40.92 18.09 -16.18
C THR A 744 -41.78 19.30 -15.93
N GLU A 745 -43.10 19.21 -16.17
CA GLU A 745 -44.06 20.13 -15.58
C GLU A 745 -43.93 20.02 -14.06
N THR A 746 -43.40 21.04 -13.43
CA THR A 746 -43.60 21.23 -11.99
C THR A 746 -45.08 21.43 -11.79
N ALA A 747 -45.71 20.45 -11.13
CA ALA A 747 -47.02 20.67 -10.56
C ALA A 747 -46.89 21.74 -9.45
N ASP A 748 -46.96 23.01 -9.84
CA ASP A 748 -47.33 24.09 -8.95
C ASP A 748 -48.81 23.97 -8.69
N SER A 749 -49.16 23.23 -7.66
CA SER A 749 -50.46 23.30 -7.01
C SER A 749 -50.27 23.86 -5.59
N ASP A 750 -49.92 25.12 -5.54
CA ASP A 750 -50.24 25.98 -4.39
C ASP A 750 -51.14 27.09 -4.87
N THR A 751 -52.45 26.81 -4.85
CA THR A 751 -53.52 27.80 -4.60
C THR A 751 -54.87 27.07 -4.54
N ALA A 752 -55.33 26.74 -3.36
CA ALA A 752 -56.66 26.99 -2.82
C ALA A 752 -56.82 26.35 -1.44
#